data_88d52140c587d39cb1ecc5fe40a22973
#
_entry.id   88d52140c587d39cb1ecc5fe40a22973
#
_cell.length_a   1.000
_cell.length_b   1.000
_cell.length_c   1.000
_cell.angle_alpha   90.00
_cell.angle_beta   90.00
_cell.angle_gamma   90.00
#
_symmetry.space_group_name_H-M   'P 1'
#
loop_
_entity.id
_entity.type
_entity.pdbx_description
1 polymer ?
#
loop_
_entity_poly.entity_id
_entity_poly.type
_entity_poly.pdbx_seq_one_letter_code
_entity_poly.pdbx_strand_id
1 'polypeptide(L)'
;MKKLFTLFALTLCLTNLKAQFVTIPDANFVTWLQTNVPSAMIGNQMDTTSLAVTLKAKVFVENLGITDLTGIQYFDSLKTLDCGNGDPALTTNSNTISSLPNLPSTLDTLICGRNAITSLPILPITLKDLRCYFNQLTSLPLLPNGLRDLDCSFNPITNLPSLPNTLLNINCAGNSLSNILILPNSLITLNCSFNQLTNLPILPNSMTELYCGYNQLSTITSLPDSLKYFECYYNSLTNISYLPSTLIYMDCLNNLLSSIPSLPNTLLLLSCSNNQLTSLPTLPNQPFIVDCSNNNINCFNLFDLNLTINLSNNPITCLPNYIPSMDAATLNYPLCSPSNINGCPTAVGMVGFTYKDNDNNCLKNVGDNGLKNIPLQLYSNTGTLLGQTYSALNGVYQFPQTANTYTVAIDTTGLAFTSSCLFPGLDSTVTVATLDTNINFALTCKSGFDVGVQSISTNGIIFPGQPHVLKVNAGDITHWYNLNCASGTSGTLSFSVNGPVTYVGPAAGALTPVVAGNVYTYNITDFGTINNSTDFQLFFQTNTTAQAGDVICVNATVTPISGDNNPINNTYTFCYNVVNSYDPNIKETYPENVQPGFNDWLTYTIHFQNTGNAPAFNIRLADTLDAMLDLETFQVINYSHQNLIDLTGNVLNVRFPNIQLPDSTTNSAGSIGFIQYRLKPKATWVAPYQIKNTAYIYFDYNAPIVTNTTLNTILIPTGLKKQTETVMNLYPNPSNGNFTIELNTKEKQTLQVFDITGNVVLSQTIENGKTIIDGSHLASGIYNINIKGNNSVANKKLVIVK
;
A
#
# COMPACT_ATOMS: atom_id res chain seq x y z
N MET A 1 -35.98 47.33 57.04
CA MET A 1 -35.73 46.04 57.69
C MET A 1 -35.75 44.80 56.72
N LYS A 2 -36.24 44.93 55.52
CA LYS A 2 -36.18 43.76 54.53
C LYS A 2 -34.95 43.61 53.68
N LYS A 3 -34.03 44.55 53.61
CA LYS A 3 -32.78 44.46 52.86
C LYS A 3 -31.54 44.02 53.65
N LEU A 4 -31.69 43.93 55.01
CA LEU A 4 -30.57 43.47 55.86
C LEU A 4 -30.64 41.97 56.14
N PHE A 5 -31.80 41.31 55.90
CA PHE A 5 -31.89 39.84 56.04
C PHE A 5 -31.41 39.05 54.85
N THR A 6 -31.35 39.64 53.62
CA THR A 6 -30.89 38.96 52.40
C THR A 6 -29.35 38.98 52.30
N LEU A 7 -28.66 39.89 52.96
CA LEU A 7 -27.21 39.93 53.01
C LEU A 7 -26.62 38.99 54.06
N PHE A 8 -27.38 38.64 55.10
CA PHE A 8 -26.95 37.68 56.13
C PHE A 8 -27.22 36.23 55.76
N ALA A 9 -28.13 35.97 54.85
CA ALA A 9 -28.38 34.62 54.30
C ALA A 9 -27.36 34.25 53.18
N LEU A 10 -26.74 35.29 52.55
CA LEU A 10 -25.70 35.00 51.49
C LEU A 10 -24.31 34.85 52.11
N THR A 11 -24.09 35.27 53.35
CA THR A 11 -22.79 35.10 54.05
C THR A 11 -22.74 33.81 54.89
N LEU A 12 -23.83 33.09 55.07
CA LEU A 12 -23.85 31.80 55.78
C LEU A 12 -23.76 30.57 54.90
N CYS A 13 -23.68 30.69 53.55
CA CYS A 13 -23.41 29.61 52.62
C CYS A 13 -21.96 29.47 52.19
N LEU A 14 -21.05 30.28 52.76
CA LEU A 14 -19.62 30.01 52.73
C LEU A 14 -19.25 29.08 53.91
N THR A 15 -19.86 27.92 53.98
CA THR A 15 -19.37 26.86 54.86
C THR A 15 -18.04 26.39 54.31
N ASN A 16 -16.98 26.66 55.09
CA ASN A 16 -15.71 26.02 55.12
C ASN A 16 -15.67 24.64 54.38
N LEU A 17 -15.44 24.62 53.09
CA LEU A 17 -14.88 23.48 52.41
C LEU A 17 -13.45 23.33 52.95
N LYS A 18 -13.31 22.58 54.06
CA LYS A 18 -12.00 22.14 54.51
C LYS A 18 -11.42 21.28 53.41
N ALA A 19 -10.25 21.67 52.95
CA ALA A 19 -9.45 20.81 52.04
C ALA A 19 -9.40 19.40 52.65
N GLN A 20 -9.87 18.41 51.89
CA GLN A 20 -9.80 17.02 52.28
C GLN A 20 -8.52 16.42 51.65
N PHE A 21 -7.49 16.27 52.44
CA PHE A 21 -6.25 15.71 51.97
C PHE A 21 -6.26 14.17 51.99
N VAL A 22 -5.77 13.58 50.91
CA VAL A 22 -5.47 12.15 50.81
C VAL A 22 -3.97 11.96 50.57
N THR A 23 -3.37 11.00 51.28
CA THR A 23 -1.98 10.63 51.05
C THR A 23 -1.88 9.73 49.82
N ILE A 24 -1.03 10.09 48.91
CA ILE A 24 -0.72 9.30 47.71
C ILE A 24 0.51 8.42 48.03
N PRO A 25 0.36 7.08 47.97
CA PRO A 25 1.44 6.18 48.42
C PRO A 25 2.54 6.02 47.36
N ASP A 26 2.22 6.14 46.08
CA ASP A 26 3.19 5.89 44.99
C ASP A 26 3.95 7.18 44.65
N ALA A 27 5.29 7.12 44.74
CA ALA A 27 6.17 8.27 44.53
C ALA A 27 6.17 8.75 43.08
N ASN A 28 6.01 7.87 42.11
CA ASN A 28 5.96 8.22 40.69
C ASN A 28 4.63 8.89 40.36
N PHE A 29 3.55 8.39 40.95
CA PHE A 29 2.25 9.04 40.79
C PHE A 29 2.23 10.43 41.49
N VAL A 30 2.85 10.55 42.68
CA VAL A 30 3.06 11.88 43.33
C VAL A 30 3.79 12.83 42.38
N THR A 31 4.87 12.38 41.76
CA THR A 31 5.66 13.22 40.82
C THR A 31 4.80 13.66 39.63
N TRP A 32 4.00 12.77 39.08
CA TRP A 32 3.05 13.11 38.01
C TRP A 32 2.00 14.14 38.49
N LEU A 33 1.40 13.92 39.67
CA LEU A 33 0.42 14.85 40.28
C LEU A 33 1.02 16.24 40.54
N GLN A 34 2.24 16.30 41.07
CA GLN A 34 2.93 17.57 41.31
C GLN A 34 3.20 18.35 40.00
N THR A 35 3.39 17.64 38.90
CA THR A 35 3.59 18.25 37.59
C THR A 35 2.26 18.67 36.94
N ASN A 36 1.22 17.86 37.09
CA ASN A 36 -0.02 18.01 36.32
C ASN A 36 -1.18 18.68 37.08
N VAL A 37 -1.13 18.68 38.41
CA VAL A 37 -2.11 19.34 39.31
C VAL A 37 -1.37 20.00 40.51
N PRO A 38 -0.34 20.82 40.26
CA PRO A 38 0.57 21.35 41.32
C PRO A 38 -0.20 22.10 42.41
N SER A 39 -1.26 22.80 42.10
CA SER A 39 -2.07 23.56 43.06
C SER A 39 -2.83 22.71 44.08
N ALA A 40 -2.97 21.39 43.77
CA ALA A 40 -3.64 20.44 44.66
C ALA A 40 -2.65 19.68 45.54
N MET A 41 -1.34 19.82 45.36
CA MET A 41 -0.34 18.97 46.00
C MET A 41 0.42 19.71 47.12
N ILE A 42 0.53 19.07 48.27
CA ILE A 42 1.39 19.47 49.39
C ILE A 42 2.22 18.24 49.79
N GLY A 43 3.46 18.17 49.27
CA GLY A 43 4.27 16.97 49.37
C GLY A 43 3.60 15.77 48.67
N ASN A 44 3.33 14.71 49.41
CA ASN A 44 2.61 13.54 48.92
C ASN A 44 1.11 13.55 49.27
N GLN A 45 0.59 14.65 49.76
CA GLN A 45 -0.83 14.83 50.05
C GLN A 45 -1.51 15.60 48.93
N MET A 46 -2.64 15.09 48.48
CA MET A 46 -3.45 15.71 47.42
C MET A 46 -4.74 16.27 48.04
N ASP A 47 -5.03 17.53 47.77
CA ASP A 47 -6.35 18.15 48.05
C ASP A 47 -7.38 17.65 47.07
N THR A 48 -8.28 16.75 47.55
CA THR A 48 -9.31 16.13 46.74
C THR A 48 -10.43 17.08 46.34
N THR A 49 -10.50 18.27 46.94
CA THR A 49 -11.51 19.30 46.64
C THR A 49 -11.00 20.36 45.65
N SER A 50 -9.72 20.32 45.33
CA SER A 50 -9.09 21.24 44.39
C SER A 50 -9.75 21.15 42.99
N LEU A 51 -10.04 22.29 42.38
CA LEU A 51 -10.56 22.34 41.00
C LEU A 51 -9.58 21.73 39.97
N ALA A 52 -8.28 21.76 40.27
CA ALA A 52 -7.27 21.11 39.42
C ALA A 52 -7.43 19.58 39.39
N VAL A 53 -7.99 18.98 40.42
CA VAL A 53 -8.30 17.54 40.51
C VAL A 53 -9.70 17.30 39.97
N THR A 54 -10.73 17.97 40.56
CA THR A 54 -12.14 17.65 40.29
C THR A 54 -12.57 17.96 38.84
N LEU A 55 -11.91 18.91 38.13
CA LEU A 55 -12.23 19.27 36.74
C LEU A 55 -11.31 18.60 35.71
N LYS A 56 -10.29 17.82 36.11
CA LYS A 56 -9.39 17.18 35.18
C LYS A 56 -10.09 16.05 34.44
N ALA A 57 -10.19 16.19 33.12
CA ALA A 57 -10.94 15.26 32.28
C ALA A 57 -10.09 14.09 31.74
N LYS A 58 -8.76 14.21 31.74
CA LYS A 58 -7.88 13.18 31.20
C LYS A 58 -6.64 13.00 32.07
N VAL A 59 -6.28 11.75 32.33
CA VAL A 59 -5.07 11.33 33.05
C VAL A 59 -4.36 10.27 32.20
N PHE A 60 -3.12 10.60 31.81
CA PHE A 60 -2.23 9.71 31.09
C PHE A 60 -1.00 9.49 31.96
N VAL A 61 -0.84 8.26 32.42
CA VAL A 61 0.23 7.84 33.35
C VAL A 61 0.91 6.55 32.88
N GLU A 62 1.02 6.43 31.59
CA GLU A 62 1.68 5.29 30.93
C GLU A 62 3.19 5.27 31.19
N ASN A 63 3.77 4.09 31.41
CA ASN A 63 5.21 3.86 31.48
C ASN A 63 5.95 4.78 32.48
N LEU A 64 5.34 5.05 33.62
CA LEU A 64 5.92 5.89 34.68
C LEU A 64 6.45 5.11 35.88
N GLY A 65 6.40 3.78 35.84
CA GLY A 65 6.81 2.93 36.97
C GLY A 65 5.86 2.97 38.16
N ILE A 66 4.60 3.29 37.92
CA ILE A 66 3.56 3.42 38.93
C ILE A 66 3.08 2.03 39.35
N THR A 67 2.91 1.87 40.67
CA THR A 67 2.40 0.62 41.28
C THR A 67 1.04 0.79 41.93
N ASP A 68 0.67 2.02 42.30
CA ASP A 68 -0.57 2.36 43.02
C ASP A 68 -1.13 3.69 42.53
N LEU A 69 -2.43 3.69 42.13
CA LEU A 69 -3.16 4.85 41.65
C LEU A 69 -4.12 5.39 42.70
N THR A 70 -3.92 5.11 44.00
CA THR A 70 -4.70 5.72 45.09
C THR A 70 -4.71 7.25 44.97
N GLY A 71 -5.90 7.83 44.92
CA GLY A 71 -6.10 9.25 44.62
C GLY A 71 -6.89 9.50 43.34
N ILE A 72 -6.85 8.58 42.37
CA ILE A 72 -7.56 8.74 41.08
C ILE A 72 -9.08 8.79 41.24
N GLN A 73 -9.63 8.18 42.28
CA GLN A 73 -11.05 8.16 42.61
C GLN A 73 -11.67 9.54 42.87
N TYR A 74 -10.85 10.57 43.13
CA TYR A 74 -11.31 11.93 43.43
C TYR A 74 -11.30 12.87 42.20
N PHE A 75 -11.00 12.33 41.04
CA PHE A 75 -11.03 13.06 39.76
C PHE A 75 -12.46 13.06 39.20
N ASP A 76 -13.36 13.82 39.79
CA ASP A 76 -14.83 13.74 39.56
C ASP A 76 -15.25 13.96 38.10
N SER A 77 -14.49 14.71 37.31
CA SER A 77 -14.75 14.95 35.87
C SER A 77 -13.96 14.06 34.92
N LEU A 78 -13.24 13.04 35.42
CA LEU A 78 -12.36 12.22 34.60
C LEU A 78 -13.16 11.43 33.56
N LYS A 79 -12.82 11.60 32.30
CA LYS A 79 -13.37 10.89 31.13
C LYS A 79 -12.44 9.80 30.62
N THR A 80 -11.13 10.05 30.65
CA THR A 80 -10.12 9.11 30.14
C THR A 80 -9.05 8.86 31.19
N LEU A 81 -8.86 7.63 31.57
CA LEU A 81 -7.73 7.14 32.36
C LEU A 81 -6.92 6.17 31.50
N ASP A 82 -5.68 6.53 31.23
CA ASP A 82 -4.70 5.64 30.65
C ASP A 82 -3.54 5.42 31.62
N CYS A 83 -3.47 4.22 32.16
CA CYS A 83 -2.45 3.75 33.06
C CYS A 83 -1.78 2.45 32.52
N GLY A 84 -1.97 2.18 31.26
CA GLY A 84 -1.39 1.05 30.57
C GLY A 84 0.12 1.18 30.39
N ASN A 85 0.70 0.24 29.70
CA ASN A 85 2.11 0.28 29.29
C ASN A 85 2.20 0.08 27.78
N GLY A 86 3.17 0.74 27.15
CA GLY A 86 3.57 0.49 25.78
C GLY A 86 4.27 -0.88 25.62
N ASP A 87 4.90 -1.07 24.46
CA ASP A 87 5.65 -2.30 24.20
C ASP A 87 6.84 -2.43 25.17
N PRO A 88 6.95 -3.53 25.93
CA PRO A 88 8.05 -3.75 26.88
C PRO A 88 9.43 -3.72 26.21
N ALA A 89 9.52 -4.02 24.92
CA ALA A 89 10.78 -3.92 24.17
C ALA A 89 11.24 -2.47 23.95
N LEU A 90 10.32 -1.49 24.09
CA LEU A 90 10.56 -0.07 23.81
C LEU A 90 10.50 0.81 25.07
N THR A 91 10.10 0.28 26.23
CA THR A 91 9.86 1.03 27.46
C THR A 91 10.67 0.51 28.63
N THR A 92 11.33 1.43 29.36
CA THR A 92 12.19 1.09 30.51
C THR A 92 11.53 1.23 31.88
N ASN A 93 10.36 1.89 31.98
CA ASN A 93 9.70 2.24 33.24
C ASN A 93 8.24 1.79 33.25
N SER A 94 7.97 0.52 32.92
CA SER A 94 6.61 0.00 32.88
C SER A 94 5.93 0.07 34.25
N ASN A 95 4.66 0.43 34.26
CA ASN A 95 3.82 0.34 35.45
C ASN A 95 3.64 -1.13 35.88
N THR A 96 3.49 -1.36 37.16
CA THR A 96 3.23 -2.70 37.71
C THR A 96 2.04 -2.68 38.68
N ILE A 97 0.96 -2.04 38.24
CA ILE A 97 -0.27 -1.87 39.03
C ILE A 97 -0.89 -3.26 39.24
N SER A 98 -1.12 -3.64 40.48
CA SER A 98 -1.73 -4.95 40.84
C SER A 98 -3.25 -4.82 41.12
N SER A 99 -3.73 -3.64 41.44
CA SER A 99 -5.13 -3.34 41.66
C SER A 99 -5.45 -1.89 41.35
N LEU A 100 -6.67 -1.61 40.93
CA LEU A 100 -7.18 -0.26 40.73
C LEU A 100 -8.07 0.15 41.91
N PRO A 101 -7.98 1.39 42.38
CA PRO A 101 -8.95 1.92 43.34
C PRO A 101 -10.33 2.09 42.68
N ASN A 102 -11.33 2.53 43.44
CA ASN A 102 -12.64 2.87 42.87
C ASN A 102 -12.44 3.89 41.72
N LEU A 103 -13.17 3.69 40.62
CA LEU A 103 -13.07 4.53 39.45
C LEU A 103 -14.07 5.71 39.53
N PRO A 104 -13.72 6.89 39.04
CA PRO A 104 -14.65 8.02 38.94
C PRO A 104 -15.90 7.65 38.12
N SER A 105 -17.08 8.06 38.62
CA SER A 105 -18.38 7.71 38.01
C SER A 105 -18.60 8.32 36.62
N THR A 106 -17.77 9.26 36.20
CA THR A 106 -17.81 9.96 34.90
C THR A 106 -16.90 9.35 33.84
N LEU A 107 -16.13 8.30 34.20
CA LEU A 107 -15.15 7.69 33.31
C LEU A 107 -15.83 7.06 32.09
N ASP A 108 -15.30 7.37 30.92
CA ASP A 108 -15.75 6.96 29.59
C ASP A 108 -14.80 5.92 28.97
N THR A 109 -13.49 6.12 29.19
CA THR A 109 -12.42 5.26 28.66
C THR A 109 -11.44 4.87 29.77
N LEU A 110 -11.20 3.56 29.91
CA LEU A 110 -10.21 2.99 30.80
C LEU A 110 -9.22 2.12 30.01
N ILE A 111 -7.97 2.53 29.99
CA ILE A 111 -6.85 1.75 29.44
C ILE A 111 -5.93 1.40 30.60
N CYS A 112 -5.83 0.11 30.92
CA CYS A 112 -5.00 -0.40 32.00
C CYS A 112 -4.22 -1.66 31.57
N GLY A 113 -4.02 -1.82 30.26
CA GLY A 113 -3.31 -2.98 29.71
C GLY A 113 -1.84 -3.08 30.15
N ARG A 114 -1.28 -4.29 30.07
CA ARG A 114 0.13 -4.60 30.40
C ARG A 114 0.53 -4.17 31.82
N ASN A 115 -0.24 -4.61 32.81
CA ASN A 115 -0.01 -4.44 34.23
C ASN A 115 -0.04 -5.81 34.95
N ALA A 116 -0.12 -5.82 36.28
CA ALA A 116 -0.23 -7.01 37.10
C ALA A 116 -1.62 -7.14 37.77
N ILE A 117 -2.67 -6.57 37.15
CA ILE A 117 -4.00 -6.46 37.74
C ILE A 117 -4.66 -7.84 37.81
N THR A 118 -5.10 -8.23 39.02
CA THR A 118 -5.77 -9.51 39.28
C THR A 118 -7.28 -9.43 39.29
N SER A 119 -7.84 -8.23 39.52
CA SER A 119 -9.26 -7.94 39.48
C SER A 119 -9.53 -6.48 39.18
N LEU A 120 -10.61 -6.19 38.46
CA LEU A 120 -11.09 -4.83 38.23
C LEU A 120 -12.11 -4.43 39.27
N PRO A 121 -12.17 -3.14 39.70
CA PRO A 121 -13.24 -2.63 40.58
C PRO A 121 -14.58 -2.59 39.82
N ILE A 122 -15.65 -2.17 40.50
CA ILE A 122 -16.94 -1.89 39.84
C ILE A 122 -16.72 -0.86 38.74
N LEU A 123 -17.14 -1.19 37.50
CA LEU A 123 -17.02 -0.30 36.37
C LEU A 123 -18.10 0.77 36.34
N PRO A 124 -17.75 2.04 36.05
CA PRO A 124 -18.75 3.13 35.93
C PRO A 124 -19.76 2.86 34.81
N ILE A 125 -21.01 3.25 35.02
CA ILE A 125 -22.06 3.08 34.02
C ILE A 125 -21.85 3.90 32.74
N THR A 126 -21.00 4.92 32.79
CA THR A 126 -20.60 5.80 31.68
C THR A 126 -19.55 5.20 30.78
N LEU A 127 -18.90 4.11 31.20
CA LEU A 127 -17.76 3.53 30.48
C LEU A 127 -18.18 2.98 29.11
N LYS A 128 -17.47 3.36 28.06
CA LYS A 128 -17.66 2.94 26.66
C LYS A 128 -16.53 2.13 26.10
N ASP A 129 -15.29 2.38 26.54
CA ASP A 129 -14.07 1.70 26.08
C ASP A 129 -13.31 1.16 27.30
N LEU A 130 -13.11 -0.17 27.33
CA LEU A 130 -12.36 -0.87 28.36
C LEU A 130 -11.23 -1.69 27.71
N ARG A 131 -9.99 -1.31 27.99
CA ARG A 131 -8.79 -2.04 27.53
C ARG A 131 -7.97 -2.49 28.72
N CYS A 132 -8.09 -3.78 29.07
CA CYS A 132 -7.42 -4.40 30.21
C CYS A 132 -6.55 -5.61 29.80
N TYR A 133 -6.08 -5.59 28.57
CA TYR A 133 -5.25 -6.67 27.99
C TYR A 133 -3.91 -6.88 28.71
N PHE A 134 -3.32 -8.07 28.59
CA PHE A 134 -2.05 -8.44 29.23
C PHE A 134 -2.02 -8.12 30.74
N ASN A 135 -2.92 -8.73 31.51
CA ASN A 135 -3.00 -8.68 32.96
C ASN A 135 -3.12 -10.10 33.54
N GLN A 136 -3.52 -10.20 34.79
CA GLN A 136 -3.72 -11.47 35.53
C GLN A 136 -5.18 -11.66 35.91
N LEU A 137 -6.12 -11.13 35.13
CA LEU A 137 -7.54 -11.19 35.39
C LEU A 137 -8.06 -12.61 35.16
N THR A 138 -8.70 -13.20 36.17
CA THR A 138 -9.36 -14.51 36.05
C THR A 138 -10.84 -14.38 35.67
N SER A 139 -11.41 -13.19 35.86
CA SER A 139 -12.79 -12.83 35.49
C SER A 139 -12.91 -11.32 35.30
N LEU A 140 -13.98 -10.90 34.62
CA LEU A 140 -14.36 -9.50 34.52
C LEU A 140 -15.57 -9.22 35.44
N PRO A 141 -15.70 -8.00 36.02
CA PRO A 141 -16.91 -7.57 36.70
C PRO A 141 -18.09 -7.44 35.72
N LEU A 142 -19.27 -7.09 36.22
CA LEU A 142 -20.41 -6.76 35.36
C LEU A 142 -20.04 -5.60 34.43
N LEU A 143 -20.29 -5.80 33.13
CA LEU A 143 -20.02 -4.79 32.11
C LEU A 143 -21.16 -3.78 32.03
N PRO A 144 -20.86 -2.47 31.93
CA PRO A 144 -21.91 -1.46 31.86
C PRO A 144 -22.65 -1.50 30.52
N ASN A 145 -23.96 -1.21 30.54
CA ASN A 145 -24.82 -1.28 29.35
C ASN A 145 -24.45 -0.31 28.22
N GLY A 146 -23.57 0.65 28.46
CA GLY A 146 -23.09 1.60 27.46
C GLY A 146 -21.77 1.22 26.81
N LEU A 147 -21.15 0.08 27.20
CA LEU A 147 -19.85 -0.35 26.70
C LEU A 147 -19.94 -0.69 25.21
N ARG A 148 -18.96 -0.19 24.41
CA ARG A 148 -18.85 -0.39 22.97
C ARG A 148 -17.63 -1.20 22.58
N ASP A 149 -16.52 -0.97 23.27
CA ASP A 149 -15.22 -1.59 22.95
C ASP A 149 -14.69 -2.30 24.20
N LEU A 150 -14.38 -3.57 24.06
CA LEU A 150 -13.80 -4.42 25.11
C LEU A 150 -12.56 -5.12 24.59
N ASP A 151 -11.41 -4.80 25.15
CA ASP A 151 -10.19 -5.58 24.99
C ASP A 151 -9.74 -6.13 26.34
N CYS A 152 -9.97 -7.42 26.54
CA CYS A 152 -9.54 -8.19 27.70
C CYS A 152 -8.56 -9.31 27.31
N SER A 153 -7.88 -9.16 26.18
CA SER A 153 -6.99 -10.19 25.64
C SER A 153 -5.78 -10.47 26.56
N PHE A 154 -5.21 -11.65 26.40
CA PHE A 154 -4.03 -12.09 27.13
C PHE A 154 -4.20 -11.95 28.66
N ASN A 155 -5.23 -12.61 29.19
CA ASN A 155 -5.51 -12.78 30.59
C ASN A 155 -5.86 -14.27 30.84
N PRO A 156 -5.84 -14.77 32.08
CA PRO A 156 -6.30 -16.13 32.39
C PRO A 156 -7.82 -16.19 32.62
N ILE A 157 -8.65 -15.46 31.85
CA ILE A 157 -10.10 -15.45 31.98
C ILE A 157 -10.69 -16.76 31.47
N THR A 158 -11.54 -17.39 32.29
CA THR A 158 -12.19 -18.66 31.94
C THR A 158 -13.60 -18.48 31.42
N ASN A 159 -14.28 -17.38 31.76
CA ASN A 159 -15.65 -17.07 31.32
C ASN A 159 -15.83 -15.56 31.17
N LEU A 160 -16.55 -15.16 30.13
CA LEU A 160 -16.99 -13.78 29.97
C LEU A 160 -18.31 -13.54 30.75
N PRO A 161 -18.51 -12.37 31.38
CA PRO A 161 -19.81 -11.99 31.93
C PRO A 161 -20.85 -11.80 30.83
N SER A 162 -22.07 -11.48 31.19
CA SER A 162 -23.11 -11.08 30.19
C SER A 162 -22.62 -9.86 29.40
N LEU A 163 -22.66 -9.97 28.07
CA LEU A 163 -22.22 -8.93 27.16
C LEU A 163 -23.33 -7.94 26.87
N PRO A 164 -23.13 -6.62 27.03
CA PRO A 164 -24.16 -5.62 26.73
C PRO A 164 -24.43 -5.50 25.22
N ASN A 165 -25.67 -5.21 24.87
CA ASN A 165 -26.14 -5.10 23.48
C ASN A 165 -25.57 -3.88 22.72
N THR A 166 -24.74 -3.07 23.34
CA THR A 166 -24.07 -1.92 22.74
C THR A 166 -22.65 -2.22 22.26
N LEU A 167 -22.12 -3.40 22.60
CA LEU A 167 -20.77 -3.79 22.17
C LEU A 167 -20.69 -3.91 20.65
N LEU A 168 -19.66 -3.25 20.11
CA LEU A 168 -19.29 -3.28 18.71
C LEU A 168 -18.04 -4.13 18.48
N ASN A 169 -17.07 -4.06 19.38
CA ASN A 169 -15.79 -4.73 19.24
C ASN A 169 -15.45 -5.49 20.53
N ILE A 170 -15.09 -6.76 20.37
CA ILE A 170 -14.61 -7.63 21.46
C ILE A 170 -13.29 -8.27 21.02
N ASN A 171 -12.24 -8.00 21.81
CA ASN A 171 -11.01 -8.75 21.77
C ASN A 171 -10.85 -9.51 23.10
N CYS A 172 -11.04 -10.82 23.06
CA CYS A 172 -10.82 -11.74 24.18
C CYS A 172 -9.78 -12.83 23.83
N ALA A 173 -8.89 -12.52 22.92
CA ALA A 173 -7.83 -13.45 22.49
C ALA A 173 -6.85 -13.79 23.65
N GLY A 174 -6.21 -14.93 23.58
CA GLY A 174 -5.18 -15.30 24.56
C GLY A 174 -5.70 -15.47 25.99
N ASN A 175 -6.86 -16.10 26.15
CA ASN A 175 -7.48 -16.41 27.41
C ASN A 175 -7.63 -17.93 27.63
N SER A 176 -8.41 -18.35 28.61
CA SER A 176 -8.73 -19.75 28.89
C SER A 176 -10.21 -20.06 28.67
N LEU A 177 -10.84 -19.39 27.71
CA LEU A 177 -12.26 -19.55 27.41
C LEU A 177 -12.53 -20.91 26.78
N SER A 178 -13.42 -21.69 27.38
CA SER A 178 -13.93 -22.93 26.77
C SER A 178 -15.26 -22.74 26.06
N ASN A 179 -15.94 -21.62 26.29
CA ASN A 179 -17.25 -21.28 25.72
C ASN A 179 -17.47 -19.77 25.72
N ILE A 180 -18.22 -19.28 24.73
CA ILE A 180 -18.83 -17.94 24.70
C ILE A 180 -20.33 -18.14 24.52
N LEU A 181 -21.13 -17.70 25.50
CA LEU A 181 -22.55 -18.08 25.56
C LEU A 181 -23.41 -17.37 24.51
N ILE A 182 -23.41 -16.03 24.54
CA ILE A 182 -24.28 -15.20 23.68
C ILE A 182 -23.49 -13.97 23.24
N LEU A 183 -23.55 -13.65 21.95
CA LEU A 183 -22.99 -12.43 21.39
C LEU A 183 -24.08 -11.36 21.19
N PRO A 184 -23.77 -10.07 21.37
CA PRO A 184 -24.72 -8.99 21.11
C PRO A 184 -24.95 -8.83 19.59
N ASN A 185 -26.19 -8.50 19.21
CA ASN A 185 -26.58 -8.33 17.81
C ASN A 185 -25.91 -7.12 17.12
N SER A 186 -25.29 -6.23 17.86
CA SER A 186 -24.56 -5.06 17.35
C SER A 186 -23.11 -5.34 17.01
N LEU A 187 -22.59 -6.52 17.36
CA LEU A 187 -21.17 -6.83 17.28
C LEU A 187 -20.66 -6.81 15.83
N ILE A 188 -19.59 -6.06 15.62
CA ILE A 188 -18.92 -5.89 14.32
C ILE A 188 -17.66 -6.76 14.24
N THR A 189 -16.83 -6.73 15.31
CA THR A 189 -15.56 -7.45 15.38
C THR A 189 -15.51 -8.37 16.59
N LEU A 190 -15.17 -9.63 16.38
CA LEU A 190 -14.86 -10.60 17.42
C LEU A 190 -13.47 -11.19 17.19
N ASN A 191 -12.56 -10.95 18.14
CA ASN A 191 -11.33 -11.73 18.26
C ASN A 191 -11.37 -12.62 19.50
N CYS A 192 -11.53 -13.92 19.26
CA CYS A 192 -11.49 -14.97 20.30
C CYS A 192 -10.38 -15.99 20.05
N SER A 193 -9.35 -15.61 19.30
CA SER A 193 -8.20 -16.47 19.00
C SER A 193 -7.43 -16.88 20.27
N PHE A 194 -6.64 -17.93 20.20
CA PHE A 194 -5.82 -18.41 21.32
C PHE A 194 -6.64 -18.69 22.59
N ASN A 195 -7.68 -19.53 22.46
CA ASN A 195 -8.52 -19.98 23.56
C ASN A 195 -8.71 -21.51 23.50
N GLN A 196 -9.68 -22.04 24.22
CA GLN A 196 -9.99 -23.48 24.28
C GLN A 196 -11.41 -23.75 23.75
N LEU A 197 -11.88 -22.93 22.81
CA LEU A 197 -13.25 -23.03 22.29
C LEU A 197 -13.43 -24.27 21.44
N THR A 198 -14.46 -25.05 21.72
CA THR A 198 -14.86 -26.21 20.90
C THR A 198 -15.98 -25.86 19.92
N ASN A 199 -16.71 -24.80 20.16
CA ASN A 199 -17.79 -24.27 19.34
C ASN A 199 -17.83 -22.74 19.41
N LEU A 200 -18.35 -22.10 18.38
CA LEU A 200 -18.73 -20.69 18.41
C LEU A 200 -20.21 -20.54 18.72
N PRO A 201 -20.62 -19.45 19.39
CA PRO A 201 -22.03 -19.12 19.55
C PRO A 201 -22.65 -18.71 18.19
N ILE A 202 -23.96 -18.44 18.19
CA ILE A 202 -24.60 -17.83 17.01
C ILE A 202 -23.95 -16.47 16.72
N LEU A 203 -23.42 -16.31 15.50
CA LEU A 203 -22.74 -15.10 15.06
C LEU A 203 -23.78 -14.08 14.57
N PRO A 204 -23.73 -12.81 14.98
CA PRO A 204 -24.69 -11.79 14.57
C PRO A 204 -24.42 -11.33 13.11
N ASN A 205 -25.49 -10.98 12.39
CA ASN A 205 -25.40 -10.53 11.00
C ASN A 205 -24.72 -9.17 10.81
N SER A 206 -24.46 -8.43 11.86
CA SER A 206 -23.70 -7.17 11.83
C SER A 206 -22.19 -7.40 11.72
N MET A 207 -21.72 -8.64 12.00
CA MET A 207 -20.30 -8.95 12.11
C MET A 207 -19.59 -8.90 10.76
N THR A 208 -18.51 -8.13 10.70
CA THR A 208 -17.64 -8.02 9.52
C THR A 208 -16.29 -8.67 9.71
N GLU A 209 -15.87 -8.94 10.94
CA GLU A 209 -14.56 -9.50 11.25
C GLU A 209 -14.67 -10.58 12.33
N LEU A 210 -14.14 -11.76 12.03
CA LEU A 210 -14.10 -12.91 12.94
C LEU A 210 -12.70 -13.51 12.95
N TYR A 211 -12.05 -13.44 14.12
CA TYR A 211 -10.74 -14.05 14.40
C TYR A 211 -10.92 -15.12 15.47
N CYS A 212 -10.83 -16.38 15.08
CA CYS A 212 -11.02 -17.53 15.96
C CYS A 212 -9.90 -18.59 15.83
N GLY A 213 -8.73 -18.16 15.37
CA GLY A 213 -7.55 -19.03 15.24
C GLY A 213 -7.05 -19.57 16.58
N TYR A 214 -6.27 -20.65 16.56
CA TYR A 214 -5.74 -21.32 17.76
C TYR A 214 -6.84 -21.63 18.79
N ASN A 215 -7.78 -22.49 18.38
CA ASN A 215 -8.84 -23.04 19.23
C ASN A 215 -8.98 -24.54 19.00
N GLN A 216 -10.06 -25.15 19.45
CA GLN A 216 -10.39 -26.57 19.28
C GLN A 216 -11.68 -26.76 18.48
N LEU A 217 -11.96 -25.82 17.56
CA LEU A 217 -13.19 -25.84 16.74
C LEU A 217 -13.15 -27.02 15.77
N SER A 218 -14.18 -27.86 15.77
CA SER A 218 -14.34 -28.95 14.80
C SER A 218 -15.34 -28.61 13.69
N THR A 219 -16.22 -27.67 13.96
CA THR A 219 -17.26 -27.19 13.02
C THR A 219 -17.54 -25.70 13.23
N ILE A 220 -17.96 -25.03 12.15
CA ILE A 220 -18.57 -23.69 12.20
C ILE A 220 -19.92 -23.81 11.51
N THR A 221 -21.01 -23.56 12.27
CA THR A 221 -22.38 -23.87 11.82
C THR A 221 -22.87 -22.91 10.76
N SER A 222 -22.53 -21.63 10.87
CA SER A 222 -22.88 -20.60 9.88
C SER A 222 -21.97 -19.38 10.03
N LEU A 223 -21.71 -18.69 8.93
CA LEU A 223 -21.01 -17.41 8.88
C LEU A 223 -22.02 -16.31 8.54
N PRO A 224 -21.87 -15.08 9.09
CA PRO A 224 -22.73 -13.94 8.76
C PRO A 224 -22.52 -13.48 7.31
N ASP A 225 -23.59 -13.08 6.63
CA ASP A 225 -23.53 -12.63 5.22
C ASP A 225 -22.73 -11.33 5.02
N SER A 226 -22.50 -10.55 6.07
CA SER A 226 -21.72 -9.31 6.08
C SER A 226 -20.23 -9.52 6.33
N LEU A 227 -19.78 -10.75 6.60
CA LEU A 227 -18.40 -11.05 6.99
C LEU A 227 -17.42 -10.75 5.84
N LYS A 228 -16.36 -10.02 6.17
CA LYS A 228 -15.29 -9.61 5.26
C LYS A 228 -13.96 -10.26 5.58
N TYR A 229 -13.63 -10.41 6.86
CA TYR A 229 -12.37 -10.98 7.35
C TYR A 229 -12.66 -12.17 8.23
N PHE A 230 -12.09 -13.31 7.85
CA PHE A 230 -12.32 -14.58 8.53
C PHE A 230 -11.02 -15.33 8.76
N GLU A 231 -10.61 -15.47 10.03
CA GLU A 231 -9.45 -16.26 10.45
C GLU A 231 -9.88 -17.39 11.36
N CYS A 232 -9.62 -18.61 10.94
CA CYS A 232 -9.94 -19.83 11.70
C CYS A 232 -8.76 -20.84 11.71
N TYR A 233 -7.57 -20.33 11.50
CA TYR A 233 -6.34 -21.13 11.43
C TYR A 233 -6.04 -21.86 12.74
N TYR A 234 -5.25 -22.96 12.68
CA TYR A 234 -4.91 -23.81 13.84
C TYR A 234 -6.16 -24.24 14.64
N ASN A 235 -7.05 -24.97 13.98
CA ASN A 235 -8.22 -25.61 14.57
C ASN A 235 -8.31 -27.07 14.10
N SER A 236 -9.43 -27.73 14.34
CA SER A 236 -9.71 -29.10 13.86
C SER A 236 -10.90 -29.14 12.90
N LEU A 237 -11.09 -28.09 12.10
CA LEU A 237 -12.22 -27.97 11.18
C LEU A 237 -12.13 -28.99 10.06
N THR A 238 -13.18 -29.77 9.88
CA THR A 238 -13.28 -30.76 8.79
C THR A 238 -14.08 -30.27 7.61
N ASN A 239 -14.93 -29.24 7.81
CA ASN A 239 -15.78 -28.66 6.79
C ASN A 239 -16.11 -27.21 7.13
N ILE A 240 -16.25 -26.37 6.08
CA ILE A 240 -16.89 -25.05 6.10
C ILE A 240 -18.02 -25.13 5.07
N SER A 241 -19.27 -24.94 5.50
CA SER A 241 -20.43 -25.22 4.66
C SER A 241 -20.72 -24.14 3.62
N TYR A 242 -20.31 -22.90 3.89
CA TYR A 242 -20.65 -21.72 3.08
C TYR A 242 -19.67 -20.60 3.34
N LEU A 243 -19.37 -19.77 2.30
CA LEU A 243 -18.62 -18.53 2.42
C LEU A 243 -19.50 -17.35 1.96
N PRO A 244 -19.57 -16.26 2.75
CA PRO A 244 -20.37 -15.08 2.41
C PRO A 244 -19.85 -14.39 1.15
N SER A 245 -20.76 -13.81 0.37
CA SER A 245 -20.41 -13.09 -0.88
C SER A 245 -19.62 -11.80 -0.66
N THR A 246 -19.54 -11.33 0.57
CA THR A 246 -18.79 -10.13 1.01
C THR A 246 -17.38 -10.43 1.47
N LEU A 247 -16.99 -11.73 1.56
CA LEU A 247 -15.71 -12.14 2.13
C LEU A 247 -14.55 -11.66 1.25
N ILE A 248 -13.55 -11.06 1.89
CA ILE A 248 -12.37 -10.46 1.26
C ILE A 248 -11.10 -11.25 1.61
N TYR A 249 -11.01 -11.70 2.86
CA TYR A 249 -9.86 -12.39 3.41
C TYR A 249 -10.30 -13.64 4.15
N MET A 250 -9.60 -14.76 3.88
CA MET A 250 -9.82 -16.02 4.59
C MET A 250 -8.49 -16.68 4.92
N ASP A 251 -8.29 -16.97 6.20
CA ASP A 251 -7.19 -17.81 6.68
C ASP A 251 -7.73 -19.02 7.44
N CYS A 252 -7.56 -20.19 6.85
CA CYS A 252 -7.96 -21.49 7.41
C CYS A 252 -6.79 -22.48 7.44
N LEU A 253 -5.55 -21.98 7.47
CA LEU A 253 -4.36 -22.81 7.52
C LEU A 253 -4.38 -23.73 8.75
N ASN A 254 -3.70 -24.88 8.68
CA ASN A 254 -3.62 -25.85 9.77
C ASN A 254 -5.00 -26.28 10.31
N ASN A 255 -5.77 -26.94 9.48
CA ASN A 255 -7.04 -27.55 9.80
C ASN A 255 -7.12 -28.97 9.18
N LEU A 256 -8.29 -29.58 9.16
CA LEU A 256 -8.55 -30.91 8.60
C LEU A 256 -9.52 -30.85 7.42
N LEU A 257 -9.55 -29.72 6.71
CA LEU A 257 -10.47 -29.49 5.60
C LEU A 257 -10.15 -30.40 4.41
N SER A 258 -11.14 -31.15 3.92
CA SER A 258 -11.02 -31.95 2.71
C SER A 258 -11.51 -31.20 1.46
N SER A 259 -12.27 -30.13 1.63
CA SER A 259 -12.75 -29.24 0.57
C SER A 259 -13.01 -27.84 1.11
N ILE A 260 -13.03 -26.84 0.21
CA ILE A 260 -13.46 -25.48 0.47
C ILE A 260 -14.69 -25.21 -0.40
N PRO A 261 -15.75 -24.55 0.11
CA PRO A 261 -16.91 -24.18 -0.68
C PRO A 261 -16.56 -23.17 -1.79
N SER A 262 -17.52 -22.88 -2.67
CA SER A 262 -17.33 -21.90 -3.74
C SER A 262 -16.85 -20.56 -3.19
N LEU A 263 -15.78 -20.03 -3.81
CA LEU A 263 -15.17 -18.75 -3.40
C LEU A 263 -16.00 -17.58 -3.94
N PRO A 264 -16.23 -16.54 -3.15
CA PRO A 264 -16.87 -15.32 -3.64
C PRO A 264 -15.88 -14.51 -4.51
N ASN A 265 -16.41 -13.79 -5.50
CA ASN A 265 -15.60 -12.93 -6.37
C ASN A 265 -14.94 -11.74 -5.66
N THR A 266 -15.33 -11.46 -4.44
CA THR A 266 -14.74 -10.42 -3.58
C THR A 266 -13.48 -10.90 -2.86
N LEU A 267 -13.23 -12.21 -2.82
CA LEU A 267 -12.11 -12.78 -2.07
C LEU A 267 -10.79 -12.48 -2.80
N LEU A 268 -9.81 -12.02 -2.07
CA LEU A 268 -8.52 -11.55 -2.56
C LEU A 268 -7.35 -12.31 -1.96
N LEU A 269 -7.53 -12.88 -0.77
CA LEU A 269 -6.54 -13.74 -0.15
C LEU A 269 -7.20 -14.98 0.47
N LEU A 270 -6.64 -16.15 0.13
CA LEU A 270 -6.98 -17.44 0.73
C LEU A 270 -5.70 -18.12 1.23
N SER A 271 -5.58 -18.27 2.54
CA SER A 271 -4.58 -19.15 3.18
C SER A 271 -5.26 -20.44 3.60
N CYS A 272 -4.95 -21.54 2.93
CA CYS A 272 -5.52 -22.87 3.19
C CYS A 272 -4.45 -23.96 3.26
N SER A 273 -3.22 -23.58 3.53
CA SER A 273 -2.11 -24.52 3.67
C SER A 273 -2.27 -25.46 4.87
N ASN A 274 -1.58 -26.60 4.83
CA ASN A 274 -1.65 -27.63 5.88
C ASN A 274 -3.09 -28.09 6.17
N ASN A 275 -3.74 -28.60 5.13
CA ASN A 275 -5.09 -29.19 5.17
C ASN A 275 -5.10 -30.55 4.44
N GLN A 276 -6.25 -31.09 4.15
CA GLN A 276 -6.44 -32.36 3.43
C GLN A 276 -7.16 -32.13 2.09
N LEU A 277 -7.01 -30.95 1.50
CA LEU A 277 -7.70 -30.57 0.26
C LEU A 277 -7.24 -31.46 -0.89
N THR A 278 -8.17 -31.96 -1.67
CA THR A 278 -7.90 -32.73 -2.90
C THR A 278 -8.09 -31.91 -4.17
N SER A 279 -8.74 -30.76 -4.06
CA SER A 279 -8.94 -29.78 -5.14
C SER A 279 -9.24 -28.40 -4.55
N LEU A 280 -9.07 -27.35 -5.36
CA LEU A 280 -9.59 -26.02 -5.07
C LEU A 280 -10.87 -25.77 -5.87
N PRO A 281 -11.80 -24.96 -5.34
CA PRO A 281 -12.92 -24.45 -6.13
C PRO A 281 -12.41 -23.50 -7.22
N THR A 282 -13.30 -23.06 -8.12
CA THR A 282 -12.98 -22.03 -9.11
C THR A 282 -12.47 -20.77 -8.40
N LEU A 283 -11.28 -20.31 -8.80
CA LEU A 283 -10.66 -19.13 -8.22
C LEU A 283 -11.29 -17.86 -8.80
N PRO A 284 -11.34 -16.75 -8.06
CA PRO A 284 -11.82 -15.45 -8.54
C PRO A 284 -10.99 -14.92 -9.72
N ASN A 285 -11.66 -14.27 -10.68
CA ASN A 285 -11.02 -13.66 -11.89
C ASN A 285 -10.43 -12.27 -11.63
N GLN A 286 -9.88 -12.02 -10.47
CA GLN A 286 -9.25 -10.76 -10.09
C GLN A 286 -7.90 -11.05 -9.42
N PRO A 287 -7.04 -10.05 -9.16
CA PRO A 287 -5.81 -10.28 -8.42
C PRO A 287 -6.11 -11.05 -7.13
N PHE A 288 -5.53 -12.23 -6.99
CA PHE A 288 -5.83 -13.17 -5.93
C PHE A 288 -4.56 -13.84 -5.43
N ILE A 289 -4.44 -13.95 -4.11
CA ILE A 289 -3.33 -14.66 -3.47
C ILE A 289 -3.87 -15.92 -2.84
N VAL A 290 -3.27 -17.05 -3.15
CA VAL A 290 -3.62 -18.33 -2.51
C VAL A 290 -2.37 -19.08 -2.04
N ASP A 291 -2.35 -19.45 -0.78
CA ASP A 291 -1.44 -20.46 -0.26
C ASP A 291 -2.21 -21.75 0.00
N CYS A 292 -2.01 -22.73 -0.88
CA CYS A 292 -2.57 -24.08 -0.75
C CYS A 292 -1.50 -25.15 -0.56
N SER A 293 -0.31 -24.76 -0.08
CA SER A 293 0.78 -25.68 0.19
C SER A 293 0.42 -26.77 1.23
N ASN A 294 1.13 -27.88 1.22
CA ASN A 294 0.91 -28.98 2.17
C ASN A 294 -0.55 -29.48 2.16
N ASN A 295 -1.03 -29.87 1.00
CA ASN A 295 -2.37 -30.47 0.80
C ASN A 295 -2.26 -31.75 -0.05
N ASN A 296 -3.39 -32.32 -0.45
CA ASN A 296 -3.49 -33.52 -1.29
C ASN A 296 -3.99 -33.18 -2.70
N ILE A 297 -3.73 -31.96 -3.20
CA ILE A 297 -4.22 -31.51 -4.50
C ILE A 297 -3.36 -32.12 -5.59
N ASN A 298 -3.99 -32.83 -6.52
CA ASN A 298 -3.32 -33.44 -7.67
C ASN A 298 -3.58 -32.73 -9.00
N CYS A 299 -4.62 -31.89 -9.05
CA CYS A 299 -5.00 -31.10 -10.22
C CYS A 299 -5.45 -29.70 -9.82
N PHE A 300 -5.17 -28.72 -10.67
CA PHE A 300 -5.68 -27.37 -10.56
C PHE A 300 -6.52 -27.00 -11.78
N ASN A 301 -7.47 -26.10 -11.59
CA ASN A 301 -8.11 -25.39 -12.70
C ASN A 301 -7.12 -24.41 -13.34
N LEU A 302 -7.47 -23.87 -14.51
CA LEU A 302 -6.68 -22.83 -15.17
C LEU A 302 -6.41 -21.64 -14.21
N PHE A 303 -5.16 -21.21 -14.18
CA PHE A 303 -4.74 -20.07 -13.37
C PHE A 303 -4.92 -18.76 -14.15
N ASP A 304 -5.50 -17.76 -13.51
CA ASP A 304 -5.47 -16.39 -14.02
C ASP A 304 -4.06 -15.78 -13.88
N LEU A 305 -3.67 -14.91 -14.79
CA LEU A 305 -2.38 -14.20 -14.76
C LEU A 305 -2.13 -13.42 -13.47
N ASN A 306 -3.21 -12.96 -12.86
CA ASN A 306 -3.18 -12.14 -11.65
C ASN A 306 -3.07 -12.96 -10.37
N LEU A 307 -3.01 -14.28 -10.49
CA LEU A 307 -2.93 -15.20 -9.38
C LEU A 307 -1.48 -15.25 -8.85
N THR A 308 -1.35 -15.12 -7.53
CA THR A 308 -0.13 -15.50 -6.81
C THR A 308 -0.44 -16.76 -6.03
N ILE A 309 0.27 -17.86 -6.35
CA ILE A 309 -0.06 -19.17 -5.78
C ILE A 309 1.17 -19.90 -5.24
N ASN A 310 1.03 -20.44 -4.03
CA ASN A 310 1.96 -21.40 -3.45
C ASN A 310 1.36 -22.80 -3.52
N LEU A 311 1.96 -23.66 -4.36
CA LEU A 311 1.54 -25.04 -4.62
C LEU A 311 2.37 -26.09 -3.89
N SER A 312 3.41 -25.68 -3.17
CA SER A 312 4.43 -26.58 -2.64
C SER A 312 3.84 -27.72 -1.81
N ASN A 313 4.49 -28.88 -1.85
CA ASN A 313 4.07 -30.07 -1.10
C ASN A 313 2.64 -30.55 -1.40
N ASN A 314 2.25 -30.51 -2.69
CA ASN A 314 1.07 -31.15 -3.22
C ASN A 314 1.48 -32.29 -4.19
N PRO A 315 0.71 -33.35 -4.37
CA PRO A 315 1.04 -34.45 -5.27
C PRO A 315 0.72 -34.13 -6.75
N ILE A 316 1.07 -32.92 -7.22
CA ILE A 316 0.88 -32.49 -8.60
C ILE A 316 1.87 -33.18 -9.55
N THR A 317 1.40 -33.53 -10.74
CA THR A 317 2.23 -34.12 -11.80
C THR A 317 2.37 -33.22 -13.01
N CYS A 318 1.46 -32.26 -13.17
CA CYS A 318 1.48 -31.26 -14.24
C CYS A 318 0.70 -30.01 -13.82
N LEU A 319 0.95 -28.90 -14.49
CA LEU A 319 0.24 -27.63 -14.30
C LEU A 319 -0.71 -27.37 -15.46
N PRO A 320 -1.86 -26.75 -15.21
CA PRO A 320 -2.79 -26.40 -16.29
C PRO A 320 -2.20 -25.32 -17.21
N ASN A 321 -1.49 -24.35 -16.66
CA ASN A 321 -0.75 -23.29 -17.36
C ASN A 321 0.32 -22.71 -16.44
N TYR A 322 1.28 -21.98 -17.01
CA TYR A 322 2.24 -21.18 -16.24
C TYR A 322 1.71 -19.77 -16.03
N ILE A 323 2.08 -19.17 -14.91
CA ILE A 323 1.77 -17.76 -14.59
C ILE A 323 3.03 -17.04 -14.07
N PRO A 324 3.08 -15.70 -14.20
CA PRO A 324 4.27 -14.91 -13.84
C PRO A 324 4.73 -14.99 -12.39
N SER A 325 3.86 -15.33 -11.46
CA SER A 325 4.17 -15.45 -10.02
C SER A 325 4.83 -16.77 -9.61
N MET A 326 4.93 -17.76 -10.53
CA MET A 326 5.50 -19.09 -10.23
C MET A 326 7.02 -19.02 -10.04
N ASP A 327 7.50 -19.71 -9.02
CA ASP A 327 8.94 -19.88 -8.78
C ASP A 327 9.57 -20.93 -9.73
N ALA A 328 10.91 -20.98 -9.75
CA ALA A 328 11.64 -21.90 -10.60
C ALA A 328 11.34 -23.38 -10.32
N ALA A 329 11.03 -23.74 -9.06
CA ALA A 329 10.69 -25.11 -8.69
C ALA A 329 9.33 -25.51 -9.26
N THR A 330 8.34 -24.61 -9.17
CA THR A 330 7.00 -24.81 -9.72
C THR A 330 7.03 -24.89 -11.25
N LEU A 331 7.85 -24.10 -11.92
CA LEU A 331 8.00 -24.11 -13.38
C LEU A 331 8.66 -25.41 -13.94
N ASN A 332 9.23 -26.25 -13.09
CA ASN A 332 9.74 -27.57 -13.50
C ASN A 332 8.63 -28.62 -13.75
N TYR A 333 7.41 -28.38 -13.27
CA TYR A 333 6.30 -29.26 -13.63
C TYR A 333 5.88 -29.04 -15.09
N PRO A 334 5.68 -30.14 -15.87
CA PRO A 334 5.21 -30.01 -17.25
C PRO A 334 3.77 -29.46 -17.29
N LEU A 335 3.39 -28.84 -18.41
CA LEU A 335 1.99 -28.55 -18.68
C LEU A 335 1.17 -29.84 -18.85
N CYS A 336 -0.08 -29.83 -18.40
CA CYS A 336 -0.97 -30.96 -18.50
C CYS A 336 -1.30 -31.25 -19.97
N SER A 337 -1.04 -32.48 -20.42
CA SER A 337 -1.45 -32.93 -21.73
C SER A 337 -2.93 -33.37 -21.73
N PRO A 338 -3.61 -33.35 -22.87
CA PRO A 338 -5.00 -33.83 -22.95
C PRO A 338 -5.23 -35.27 -22.48
N SER A 339 -4.16 -36.09 -22.50
CA SER A 339 -4.19 -37.46 -22.06
C SER A 339 -3.53 -37.68 -20.69
N ASN A 340 -3.41 -36.65 -19.87
CA ASN A 340 -2.79 -36.78 -18.53
C ASN A 340 -3.59 -37.74 -17.65
N ILE A 341 -2.88 -38.57 -16.86
CA ILE A 341 -3.45 -39.66 -16.07
C ILE A 341 -4.48 -39.22 -15.02
N ASN A 342 -4.37 -37.99 -14.57
CA ASN A 342 -5.24 -37.41 -13.53
C ASN A 342 -6.45 -36.68 -14.11
N GLY A 343 -6.56 -36.54 -15.45
CA GLY A 343 -7.65 -35.82 -16.12
C GLY A 343 -7.63 -34.33 -15.81
N CYS A 344 -6.43 -33.76 -15.49
CA CYS A 344 -6.30 -32.39 -15.14
C CYS A 344 -6.62 -31.48 -16.34
N PRO A 345 -7.22 -30.27 -16.10
CA PRO A 345 -7.52 -29.32 -17.16
C PRO A 345 -6.26 -28.90 -17.90
N THR A 346 -6.42 -28.66 -19.19
CA THR A 346 -5.35 -28.16 -20.07
C THR A 346 -5.54 -26.66 -20.28
N ALA A 347 -4.44 -25.93 -20.51
CA ALA A 347 -4.45 -24.50 -20.72
C ALA A 347 -5.30 -24.07 -21.93
N VAL A 348 -5.85 -22.85 -21.83
CA VAL A 348 -6.50 -22.15 -22.94
C VAL A 348 -5.84 -20.77 -23.08
N GLY A 349 -5.48 -20.38 -24.30
CA GLY A 349 -4.75 -19.15 -24.57
C GLY A 349 -3.30 -19.38 -24.96
N MET A 350 -2.49 -18.34 -25.00
CA MET A 350 -1.07 -18.42 -25.36
C MET A 350 -0.19 -18.10 -24.15
N VAL A 351 0.67 -19.05 -23.80
CA VAL A 351 1.68 -18.90 -22.75
C VAL A 351 3.03 -19.28 -23.35
N GLY A 352 4.09 -18.61 -22.94
CA GLY A 352 5.42 -18.95 -23.38
C GLY A 352 6.51 -18.41 -22.47
N PHE A 353 7.74 -18.69 -22.86
CA PHE A 353 8.93 -18.19 -22.17
C PHE A 353 9.80 -17.38 -23.11
N THR A 354 10.39 -16.32 -22.57
CA THR A 354 11.61 -15.73 -23.11
C THR A 354 12.79 -16.20 -22.27
N TYR A 355 13.81 -16.77 -22.89
CA TYR A 355 14.90 -17.41 -22.17
C TYR A 355 16.24 -17.27 -22.88
N LYS A 356 17.33 -17.37 -22.10
CA LYS A 356 18.67 -17.54 -22.63
C LYS A 356 18.90 -19.03 -22.78
N ASP A 357 19.05 -19.46 -24.05
CA ASP A 357 19.36 -20.83 -24.40
C ASP A 357 20.85 -21.10 -24.08
N ASN A 358 21.12 -21.79 -22.97
CA ASN A 358 22.46 -22.03 -22.48
C ASN A 358 23.15 -23.25 -23.11
N ASP A 359 22.40 -24.18 -23.68
CA ASP A 359 22.91 -25.41 -24.30
C ASP A 359 22.78 -25.42 -25.84
N ASN A 360 22.24 -24.33 -26.41
CA ASN A 360 22.06 -24.11 -27.87
C ASN A 360 21.16 -25.16 -28.52
N ASN A 361 20.19 -25.70 -27.81
CA ASN A 361 19.28 -26.72 -28.34
C ASN A 361 17.94 -26.17 -28.85
N CYS A 362 17.68 -24.88 -28.68
CA CYS A 362 16.46 -24.17 -29.06
C CYS A 362 15.19 -24.69 -28.38
N LEU A 363 15.32 -25.36 -27.26
CA LEU A 363 14.20 -25.87 -26.44
C LEU A 363 14.34 -25.31 -25.02
N LYS A 364 13.28 -24.74 -24.49
CA LYS A 364 13.28 -24.31 -23.09
C LYS A 364 13.35 -25.52 -22.15
N ASN A 365 14.42 -25.61 -21.40
CA ASN A 365 14.67 -26.66 -20.42
C ASN A 365 15.09 -26.11 -19.06
N VAL A 366 15.34 -27.00 -18.07
CA VAL A 366 15.66 -26.65 -16.69
C VAL A 366 16.92 -25.82 -16.52
N GLY A 367 17.88 -25.96 -17.47
CA GLY A 367 19.18 -25.25 -17.45
C GLY A 367 19.10 -23.82 -18.00
N ASP A 368 17.98 -23.42 -18.61
CA ASP A 368 17.85 -22.14 -19.28
C ASP A 368 17.33 -21.05 -18.36
N ASN A 369 18.02 -19.92 -18.38
CA ASN A 369 17.63 -18.78 -17.58
C ASN A 369 16.48 -18.01 -18.24
N GLY A 370 15.41 -17.76 -17.48
CA GLY A 370 14.34 -16.87 -17.91
C GLY A 370 14.83 -15.43 -18.06
N LEU A 371 14.34 -14.76 -19.12
CA LEU A 371 14.65 -13.36 -19.41
C LEU A 371 13.43 -12.50 -19.04
N LYS A 372 13.64 -11.50 -18.20
CA LYS A 372 12.58 -10.58 -17.73
C LYS A 372 12.48 -9.35 -18.63
N ASN A 373 11.34 -8.64 -18.50
CA ASN A 373 11.11 -7.34 -19.14
C ASN A 373 11.22 -7.36 -20.67
N ILE A 374 11.22 -8.53 -21.32
CA ILE A 374 11.19 -8.62 -22.78
C ILE A 374 9.82 -8.16 -23.26
N PRO A 375 9.74 -7.12 -24.11
CA PRO A 375 8.48 -6.69 -24.69
C PRO A 375 7.97 -7.69 -25.71
N LEU A 376 6.72 -8.11 -25.60
CA LEU A 376 6.05 -9.00 -26.54
C LEU A 376 4.77 -8.32 -27.06
N GLN A 377 4.56 -8.41 -28.33
CA GLN A 377 3.43 -7.84 -29.07
C GLN A 377 2.55 -8.95 -29.64
N LEU A 378 1.25 -8.76 -29.55
CA LEU A 378 0.25 -9.67 -30.11
C LEU A 378 -0.46 -9.02 -31.27
N TYR A 379 -0.42 -9.67 -32.40
CA TYR A 379 -1.10 -9.24 -33.63
C TYR A 379 -2.22 -10.21 -34.03
N SER A 380 -3.28 -9.66 -34.62
CA SER A 380 -4.31 -10.44 -35.32
C SER A 380 -3.75 -11.07 -36.57
N ASN A 381 -4.48 -12.02 -37.15
CA ASN A 381 -4.18 -12.59 -38.47
C ASN A 381 -4.16 -11.57 -39.62
N THR A 382 -4.69 -10.36 -39.40
CA THR A 382 -4.64 -9.23 -40.35
C THR A 382 -3.49 -8.26 -40.07
N GLY A 383 -2.62 -8.54 -39.09
CA GLY A 383 -1.49 -7.68 -38.72
C GLY A 383 -1.87 -6.49 -37.82
N THR A 384 -3.06 -6.48 -37.23
CA THR A 384 -3.45 -5.43 -36.29
C THR A 384 -2.93 -5.74 -34.90
N LEU A 385 -2.24 -4.79 -34.25
CA LEU A 385 -1.78 -4.89 -32.87
C LEU A 385 -3.01 -5.00 -31.93
N LEU A 386 -3.08 -6.08 -31.17
CA LEU A 386 -4.16 -6.36 -30.22
C LEU A 386 -3.76 -6.07 -28.77
N GLY A 387 -2.47 -6.19 -28.44
CA GLY A 387 -1.98 -5.93 -27.09
C GLY A 387 -0.48 -6.12 -26.98
N GLN A 388 0.05 -5.70 -25.83
CA GLN A 388 1.46 -5.86 -25.46
C GLN A 388 1.55 -6.38 -24.04
N THR A 389 2.59 -7.17 -23.77
CA THR A 389 2.94 -7.62 -22.42
C THR A 389 4.46 -7.66 -22.26
N TYR A 390 4.92 -7.86 -21.05
CA TYR A 390 6.33 -8.02 -20.73
C TYR A 390 6.55 -9.36 -20.03
N SER A 391 7.66 -10.01 -20.35
CA SER A 391 8.01 -11.24 -19.64
C SER A 391 8.32 -10.94 -18.16
N ALA A 392 7.84 -11.81 -17.28
CA ALA A 392 8.08 -11.75 -15.84
C ALA A 392 9.53 -12.10 -15.49
N LEU A 393 9.89 -12.01 -14.19
CA LEU A 393 11.24 -12.28 -13.70
C LEU A 393 11.78 -13.67 -14.12
N ASN A 394 10.90 -14.66 -14.22
CA ASN A 394 11.19 -16.05 -14.63
C ASN A 394 11.10 -16.26 -16.16
N GLY A 395 10.85 -15.22 -16.93
CA GLY A 395 10.70 -15.25 -18.37
C GLY A 395 9.32 -15.64 -18.90
N VAL A 396 8.36 -15.95 -18.05
CA VAL A 396 6.99 -16.30 -18.45
C VAL A 396 6.26 -15.07 -18.98
N TYR A 397 5.50 -15.26 -20.05
CA TYR A 397 4.53 -14.29 -20.55
C TYR A 397 3.23 -14.99 -20.97
N GLN A 398 2.14 -14.26 -21.05
CA GLN A 398 0.85 -14.80 -21.48
C GLN A 398 0.00 -13.75 -22.21
N PHE A 399 -0.78 -14.23 -23.18
CA PHE A 399 -1.87 -13.49 -23.81
C PHE A 399 -3.16 -14.31 -23.66
N PRO A 400 -4.15 -13.84 -22.87
CA PRO A 400 -5.43 -14.52 -22.70
C PRO A 400 -6.31 -14.29 -23.96
N GLN A 401 -6.29 -15.20 -24.90
CA GLN A 401 -7.00 -15.09 -26.17
C GLN A 401 -7.94 -16.27 -26.43
N THR A 402 -9.01 -16.00 -27.14
CA THR A 402 -9.96 -17.00 -27.63
C THR A 402 -9.46 -17.68 -28.91
N ALA A 403 -10.14 -18.76 -29.32
CA ALA A 403 -9.77 -19.49 -30.54
C ALA A 403 -9.69 -18.59 -31.78
N ASN A 404 -8.51 -18.44 -32.33
CA ASN A 404 -8.21 -17.72 -33.58
C ASN A 404 -6.73 -17.90 -33.95
N THR A 405 -6.30 -17.30 -35.07
CA THR A 405 -4.89 -17.24 -35.46
C THR A 405 -4.29 -15.91 -35.06
N TYR A 406 -3.15 -15.95 -34.39
CA TYR A 406 -2.43 -14.79 -33.88
C TYR A 406 -0.94 -14.87 -34.21
N THR A 407 -0.28 -13.71 -34.25
CA THR A 407 1.17 -13.63 -34.27
C THR A 407 1.68 -12.99 -32.99
N VAL A 408 2.55 -13.71 -32.28
CA VAL A 408 3.31 -13.14 -31.15
C VAL A 408 4.69 -12.75 -31.68
N ALA A 409 5.13 -11.54 -31.43
CA ALA A 409 6.39 -11.01 -31.92
C ALA A 409 7.18 -10.26 -30.83
N ILE A 410 8.52 -10.26 -30.99
CA ILE A 410 9.44 -9.46 -30.21
C ILE A 410 10.10 -8.46 -31.17
N ASP A 411 9.86 -7.16 -30.98
CA ASP A 411 10.61 -6.13 -31.70
C ASP A 411 11.97 -5.92 -31.01
N THR A 412 13.04 -6.27 -31.70
CA THR A 412 14.42 -6.06 -31.23
C THR A 412 15.08 -4.82 -31.84
N THR A 413 14.30 -3.93 -32.48
CA THR A 413 14.82 -2.68 -33.03
C THR A 413 15.35 -1.79 -31.90
N GLY A 414 16.61 -1.41 -31.96
CA GLY A 414 17.27 -0.63 -30.90
C GLY A 414 17.57 -1.40 -29.61
N LEU A 415 17.42 -2.73 -29.62
CA LEU A 415 17.80 -3.59 -28.48
C LEU A 415 19.07 -4.37 -28.80
N ALA A 416 19.89 -4.64 -27.76
CA ALA A 416 21.17 -5.31 -27.90
C ALA A 416 21.09 -6.85 -27.99
N PHE A 417 19.92 -7.41 -28.11
CA PHE A 417 19.69 -8.85 -28.23
C PHE A 417 18.88 -9.20 -29.48
N THR A 418 18.97 -10.46 -29.87
CA THR A 418 18.27 -11.05 -31.02
C THR A 418 17.91 -12.50 -30.70
N SER A 419 17.21 -13.18 -31.62
CA SER A 419 16.96 -14.62 -31.47
C SER A 419 18.26 -15.42 -31.59
N SER A 420 18.42 -16.44 -30.75
CA SER A 420 19.46 -17.46 -30.88
C SER A 420 19.05 -18.60 -31.81
N CYS A 421 17.75 -18.68 -32.14
CA CYS A 421 17.18 -19.79 -32.90
C CYS A 421 16.50 -19.33 -34.19
N LEU A 422 16.53 -20.19 -35.22
CA LEU A 422 15.86 -19.91 -36.49
C LEU A 422 14.33 -20.07 -36.41
N PHE A 423 13.87 -20.89 -35.47
CA PHE A 423 12.43 -21.14 -35.25
C PHE A 423 12.18 -21.31 -33.75
N PRO A 424 11.24 -20.57 -33.17
CA PRO A 424 10.36 -19.57 -33.83
C PRO A 424 11.04 -18.26 -34.28
N GLY A 425 12.31 -18.01 -34.01
CA GLY A 425 12.96 -16.73 -34.35
C GLY A 425 12.53 -15.60 -33.40
N LEU A 426 12.06 -14.47 -33.93
CA LEU A 426 11.55 -13.30 -33.21
C LEU A 426 10.05 -13.13 -33.32
N ASP A 427 9.39 -13.93 -34.15
CA ASP A 427 7.93 -13.97 -34.29
C ASP A 427 7.44 -15.42 -34.45
N SER A 428 6.21 -15.65 -34.05
CA SER A 428 5.54 -16.95 -34.20
C SER A 428 4.07 -16.73 -34.46
N THR A 429 3.60 -17.26 -35.57
CA THR A 429 2.17 -17.31 -35.87
C THR A 429 1.58 -18.62 -35.41
N VAL A 430 0.55 -18.53 -34.59
CA VAL A 430 -0.06 -19.67 -33.96
C VAL A 430 -1.56 -19.62 -34.09
N THR A 431 -2.17 -20.79 -34.33
CA THR A 431 -3.63 -20.93 -34.30
C THR A 431 -4.05 -21.52 -32.97
N VAL A 432 -4.66 -20.70 -32.12
CA VAL A 432 -5.27 -21.12 -30.85
C VAL A 432 -6.61 -21.79 -31.20
N ALA A 433 -6.73 -23.08 -31.02
CA ALA A 433 -7.97 -23.80 -31.28
C ALA A 433 -8.72 -24.14 -29.99
N THR A 434 -8.14 -24.93 -29.14
CA THR A 434 -8.69 -25.38 -27.85
C THR A 434 -7.61 -25.43 -26.76
N LEU A 435 -6.37 -25.35 -27.14
CA LEU A 435 -5.19 -25.53 -26.29
C LEU A 435 -4.15 -24.49 -26.56
N ASP A 436 -3.48 -24.18 -25.49
CA ASP A 436 -2.30 -23.41 -25.44
C ASP A 436 -1.17 -23.94 -26.33
N THR A 437 -0.53 -23.03 -27.02
CA THR A 437 0.70 -23.31 -27.72
C THR A 437 1.84 -22.65 -26.97
N ASN A 438 2.76 -23.44 -26.50
CA ASN A 438 3.95 -23.00 -25.79
C ASN A 438 4.90 -22.31 -26.78
N ILE A 439 4.78 -20.97 -26.91
CA ILE A 439 5.59 -20.17 -27.81
C ILE A 439 6.81 -19.66 -27.04
N ASN A 440 7.95 -20.30 -27.21
CA ASN A 440 9.15 -19.96 -26.45
C ASN A 440 10.16 -19.24 -27.35
N PHE A 441 10.66 -18.11 -26.88
CA PHE A 441 11.65 -17.31 -27.59
C PHE A 441 13.01 -17.41 -26.92
N ALA A 442 13.96 -18.03 -27.61
CA ALA A 442 15.35 -18.10 -27.23
C ALA A 442 16.08 -16.83 -27.70
N LEU A 443 16.66 -16.08 -26.77
CA LEU A 443 17.31 -14.80 -27.06
C LEU A 443 18.80 -14.83 -26.67
N THR A 444 19.60 -14.13 -27.44
CA THR A 444 21.05 -13.99 -27.23
C THR A 444 21.50 -12.57 -27.52
N CYS A 445 22.70 -12.22 -27.08
CA CYS A 445 23.32 -10.94 -27.40
C CYS A 445 23.57 -10.78 -28.90
N LYS A 446 23.33 -9.61 -29.47
CA LYS A 446 23.86 -9.21 -30.76
C LYS A 446 25.37 -9.07 -30.64
N SER A 447 26.07 -9.14 -31.77
CA SER A 447 27.52 -8.82 -31.81
C SER A 447 27.72 -7.35 -31.44
N GLY A 448 28.78 -7.07 -30.66
CA GLY A 448 29.02 -5.76 -30.07
C GLY A 448 28.50 -5.68 -28.63
N PHE A 449 28.23 -4.46 -28.16
CA PHE A 449 27.71 -4.16 -26.81
C PHE A 449 26.63 -3.08 -26.89
N ASP A 450 25.96 -2.87 -25.81
CA ASP A 450 25.02 -1.75 -25.62
C ASP A 450 25.19 -1.25 -24.18
N VAL A 451 25.87 -0.13 -24.01
CA VAL A 451 26.01 0.56 -22.72
C VAL A 451 25.29 1.91 -22.77
N GLY A 452 24.55 2.23 -21.76
CA GLY A 452 23.74 3.46 -21.83
C GLY A 452 23.16 3.85 -20.49
N VAL A 453 22.26 4.84 -20.52
CA VAL A 453 21.49 5.30 -19.39
C VAL A 453 20.06 4.83 -19.57
N GLN A 454 19.66 3.85 -18.76
CA GLN A 454 18.30 3.29 -18.78
C GLN A 454 17.29 4.27 -18.23
N SER A 455 17.59 4.85 -17.07
CA SER A 455 16.70 5.79 -16.37
C SER A 455 17.44 6.63 -15.33
N ILE A 456 16.83 7.76 -14.97
CA ILE A 456 17.22 8.58 -13.83
C ILE A 456 15.97 8.77 -12.97
N SER A 457 16.10 8.58 -11.65
CA SER A 457 15.00 8.71 -10.70
C SER A 457 15.49 9.18 -9.34
N THR A 458 14.56 9.57 -8.49
CA THR A 458 14.79 9.88 -7.08
C THR A 458 14.06 8.88 -6.19
N ASN A 459 14.46 8.77 -4.92
CA ASN A 459 13.80 7.91 -3.94
C ASN A 459 12.58 8.54 -3.31
N GLY A 460 11.84 9.36 -4.03
CA GLY A 460 10.64 10.04 -3.56
C GLY A 460 10.57 11.49 -4.04
N ILE A 461 9.66 12.22 -3.47
CA ILE A 461 9.36 13.61 -3.80
C ILE A 461 10.39 14.53 -3.14
N ILE A 462 10.78 15.59 -3.82
CA ILE A 462 11.87 16.49 -3.42
C ILE A 462 11.32 17.75 -2.75
N PHE A 463 11.73 17.97 -1.50
CA PHE A 463 11.34 19.12 -0.68
C PHE A 463 12.52 20.03 -0.35
N PRO A 464 12.30 21.35 -0.17
CA PRO A 464 13.33 22.25 0.33
C PRO A 464 13.92 21.78 1.66
N GLY A 465 15.24 21.78 1.78
CA GLY A 465 15.93 21.42 3.00
C GLY A 465 15.92 19.93 3.36
N GLN A 466 15.41 19.04 2.49
CA GLN A 466 15.39 17.60 2.76
C GLN A 466 16.44 16.86 1.93
N PRO A 467 17.04 15.77 2.50
CA PRO A 467 17.93 14.89 1.76
C PRO A 467 17.14 13.96 0.83
N HIS A 468 17.73 13.64 -0.31
CA HIS A 468 17.19 12.66 -1.24
C HIS A 468 18.28 11.85 -1.93
N VAL A 469 17.95 10.70 -2.46
CA VAL A 469 18.85 9.88 -3.25
C VAL A 469 18.52 10.07 -4.72
N LEU A 470 19.52 10.49 -5.49
CA LEU A 470 19.51 10.43 -6.95
C LEU A 470 20.00 9.06 -7.38
N LYS A 471 19.24 8.37 -8.23
CA LYS A 471 19.59 7.08 -8.83
C LYS A 471 19.76 7.24 -10.32
N VAL A 472 20.98 6.94 -10.81
CA VAL A 472 21.27 6.87 -12.24
C VAL A 472 21.40 5.39 -12.62
N ASN A 473 20.40 4.84 -13.29
CA ASN A 473 20.40 3.47 -13.75
C ASN A 473 21.11 3.41 -15.12
N ALA A 474 22.37 3.04 -15.11
CA ALA A 474 23.23 3.12 -16.27
C ALA A 474 24.24 1.95 -16.29
N GLY A 475 24.81 1.65 -17.48
CA GLY A 475 25.77 0.58 -17.68
C GLY A 475 25.35 -0.35 -18.81
N ASP A 476 25.56 -1.65 -18.68
CA ASP A 476 25.07 -2.65 -19.63
C ASP A 476 23.53 -2.66 -19.62
N ILE A 477 22.93 -2.12 -20.66
CA ILE A 477 21.46 -2.05 -20.77
C ILE A 477 20.82 -3.43 -20.74
N THR A 478 21.54 -4.46 -21.14
CA THR A 478 20.99 -5.82 -21.20
C THR A 478 20.82 -6.48 -19.83
N HIS A 479 21.39 -5.94 -18.76
CA HIS A 479 21.09 -6.35 -17.37
C HIS A 479 19.60 -6.16 -17.00
N TRP A 480 18.94 -5.19 -17.64
CA TRP A 480 17.50 -5.01 -17.50
C TRP A 480 16.70 -6.26 -17.90
N TYR A 481 17.25 -7.06 -18.80
CA TYR A 481 16.65 -8.26 -19.37
C TYR A 481 17.21 -9.57 -18.78
N ASN A 482 18.09 -9.53 -17.78
CA ASN A 482 18.90 -10.66 -17.30
C ASN A 482 19.90 -11.20 -18.34
N LEU A 483 20.33 -10.38 -19.28
CA LEU A 483 21.46 -10.65 -20.16
C LEU A 483 22.70 -9.89 -19.65
N ASN A 484 23.86 -10.20 -20.21
CA ASN A 484 25.14 -9.53 -19.91
C ASN A 484 25.93 -9.42 -21.19
N CYS A 485 25.53 -8.47 -22.05
CA CYS A 485 26.08 -8.35 -23.40
C CYS A 485 27.31 -7.42 -23.50
N ALA A 486 27.53 -6.58 -22.49
CA ALA A 486 28.69 -5.68 -22.45
C ALA A 486 29.81 -6.18 -21.52
N SER A 487 29.82 -7.48 -21.18
CA SER A 487 30.90 -8.09 -20.40
C SER A 487 32.26 -7.93 -21.07
N GLY A 488 33.29 -7.49 -20.33
CA GLY A 488 34.60 -7.15 -20.82
C GLY A 488 34.71 -5.77 -21.48
N THR A 489 33.62 -5.00 -21.54
CA THR A 489 33.64 -3.63 -22.08
C THR A 489 33.93 -2.65 -20.94
N SER A 490 34.95 -1.81 -21.10
CA SER A 490 35.32 -0.74 -20.17
C SER A 490 34.90 0.63 -20.70
N GLY A 491 34.71 1.59 -19.79
CA GLY A 491 34.31 2.96 -20.17
C GLY A 491 34.12 3.89 -19.02
N THR A 492 33.29 4.91 -19.21
CA THR A 492 32.96 5.88 -18.17
C THR A 492 31.48 6.16 -18.14
N LEU A 493 30.92 6.37 -16.93
CA LEU A 493 29.68 7.07 -16.72
C LEU A 493 30.02 8.45 -16.17
N SER A 494 29.52 9.51 -16.80
CA SER A 494 29.65 10.87 -16.28
C SER A 494 28.28 11.54 -16.28
N PHE A 495 27.90 12.20 -15.19
CA PHE A 495 26.68 13.00 -15.18
C PHE A 495 26.84 14.30 -14.40
N SER A 496 26.13 15.34 -14.83
CA SER A 496 26.04 16.61 -14.14
C SER A 496 24.69 16.79 -13.48
N VAL A 497 24.67 17.40 -12.30
CA VAL A 497 23.45 17.77 -11.56
C VAL A 497 23.37 19.27 -11.44
N ASN A 498 22.32 19.87 -12.04
CA ASN A 498 22.10 21.32 -12.06
C ASN A 498 20.80 21.64 -11.36
N GLY A 499 20.83 22.50 -10.35
CA GLY A 499 19.67 22.91 -9.57
C GLY A 499 20.04 23.27 -8.13
N PRO A 500 19.04 23.57 -7.29
CA PRO A 500 19.27 24.00 -5.90
C PRO A 500 19.57 22.80 -4.97
N VAL A 501 20.64 22.07 -5.23
CA VAL A 501 21.06 20.88 -4.47
C VAL A 501 22.53 20.93 -4.12
N THR A 502 22.89 20.31 -3.01
CA THR A 502 24.26 20.15 -2.53
C THR A 502 24.57 18.65 -2.42
N TYR A 503 25.66 18.21 -3.01
CA TYR A 503 26.15 16.85 -2.91
C TYR A 503 26.60 16.51 -1.48
N VAL A 504 26.18 15.35 -0.98
CA VAL A 504 26.52 14.87 0.37
C VAL A 504 27.50 13.70 0.32
N GLY A 505 27.27 12.75 -0.58
CA GLY A 505 28.11 11.54 -0.71
C GLY A 505 27.42 10.43 -1.50
N PRO A 506 28.10 9.30 -1.74
CA PRO A 506 27.46 8.12 -2.31
C PRO A 506 26.50 7.49 -1.32
N ALA A 507 25.46 6.84 -1.81
CA ALA A 507 24.57 6.03 -0.98
C ALA A 507 25.33 4.80 -0.43
N ALA A 508 24.80 4.20 0.63
CA ALA A 508 25.42 3.03 1.26
C ALA A 508 25.53 1.87 0.24
N GLY A 509 26.74 1.38 0.03
CA GLY A 509 27.03 0.31 -0.93
C GLY A 509 27.22 0.77 -2.38
N ALA A 510 26.96 2.04 -2.72
CA ALA A 510 27.19 2.59 -4.05
C ALA A 510 28.66 2.93 -4.29
N LEU A 511 29.04 3.00 -5.57
CA LEU A 511 30.39 3.40 -5.98
C LEU A 511 30.64 4.88 -5.69
N THR A 512 31.91 5.23 -5.43
CA THR A 512 32.33 6.62 -5.19
C THR A 512 32.77 7.26 -6.50
N PRO A 513 32.14 8.38 -6.94
CA PRO A 513 32.55 9.09 -8.14
C PRO A 513 33.79 9.95 -7.92
N VAL A 514 34.50 10.27 -8.99
CA VAL A 514 35.38 11.44 -9.06
C VAL A 514 34.49 12.68 -9.24
N VAL A 515 34.61 13.65 -8.31
CA VAL A 515 33.75 14.85 -8.28
C VAL A 515 34.52 16.07 -8.78
N ALA A 516 33.99 16.76 -9.78
CA ALA A 516 34.52 18.01 -10.31
C ALA A 516 33.38 19.05 -10.44
N GLY A 517 33.21 19.89 -9.41
CA GLY A 517 32.07 20.80 -9.32
C GLY A 517 30.74 20.03 -9.19
N ASN A 518 29.86 20.21 -10.16
CA ASN A 518 28.58 19.50 -10.26
C ASN A 518 28.62 18.27 -11.20
N VAL A 519 29.80 17.83 -11.59
CA VAL A 519 30.00 16.66 -12.47
C VAL A 519 30.56 15.50 -11.65
N TYR A 520 29.95 14.34 -11.82
CA TYR A 520 30.25 13.06 -11.15
C TYR A 520 30.68 12.04 -12.20
N THR A 521 31.89 11.51 -12.10
CA THR A 521 32.47 10.59 -13.09
C THR A 521 32.90 9.30 -12.43
N TYR A 522 32.51 8.18 -13.03
CA TYR A 522 32.93 6.82 -12.68
C TYR A 522 33.74 6.21 -13.82
N ASN A 523 34.91 5.68 -13.47
CA ASN A 523 35.72 4.89 -14.40
C ASN A 523 35.38 3.41 -14.20
N ILE A 524 34.86 2.78 -15.22
CA ILE A 524 34.33 1.42 -15.20
C ILE A 524 35.28 0.52 -15.97
N THR A 525 35.80 -0.50 -15.31
CA THR A 525 36.72 -1.47 -15.89
C THR A 525 36.00 -2.56 -16.67
N ASP A 526 34.80 -2.92 -16.28
CA ASP A 526 33.95 -3.90 -16.96
C ASP A 526 32.47 -3.61 -16.61
N PHE A 527 31.70 -3.22 -17.60
CA PHE A 527 30.25 -2.98 -17.43
C PHE A 527 29.46 -4.26 -17.07
N GLY A 528 29.98 -5.44 -17.43
CA GLY A 528 29.37 -6.72 -17.08
C GLY A 528 29.35 -7.03 -15.58
N THR A 529 30.17 -6.31 -14.78
CA THR A 529 30.25 -6.49 -13.33
C THR A 529 29.49 -5.44 -12.53
N ILE A 530 28.93 -4.41 -13.19
CA ILE A 530 28.24 -3.29 -12.56
C ILE A 530 26.78 -3.66 -12.26
N ASN A 531 26.31 -3.28 -11.09
CA ASN A 531 24.89 -3.28 -10.80
C ASN A 531 24.27 -1.91 -11.15
N ASN A 532 23.68 -1.83 -12.34
CA ASN A 532 23.12 -0.59 -12.89
C ASN A 532 22.16 0.14 -11.94
N SER A 533 21.46 -0.59 -11.06
CA SER A 533 20.42 -0.03 -10.20
C SER A 533 20.91 0.46 -8.83
N THR A 534 22.08 0.00 -8.38
CA THR A 534 22.59 0.29 -7.02
C THR A 534 23.91 1.04 -7.02
N ASP A 535 24.78 0.83 -8.02
CA ASP A 535 26.15 1.31 -7.99
C ASP A 535 26.26 2.83 -8.19
N PHE A 536 25.29 3.45 -8.87
CA PHE A 536 25.30 4.88 -9.16
C PHE A 536 24.19 5.62 -8.42
N GLN A 537 24.22 5.53 -7.09
CA GLN A 537 23.29 6.23 -6.20
C GLN A 537 24.03 7.26 -5.36
N LEU A 538 23.59 8.51 -5.42
CA LEU A 538 24.20 9.63 -4.69
C LEU A 538 23.20 10.33 -3.80
N PHE A 539 23.63 10.71 -2.59
CA PHE A 539 22.88 11.56 -1.69
C PHE A 539 23.08 13.03 -2.02
N PHE A 540 21.98 13.74 -2.14
CA PHE A 540 21.92 15.19 -2.24
C PHE A 540 21.08 15.78 -1.13
N GLN A 541 21.42 17.00 -0.73
CA GLN A 541 20.61 17.84 0.14
C GLN A 541 20.00 18.95 -0.71
N THR A 542 18.68 19.03 -0.78
CA THR A 542 17.99 20.16 -1.40
C THR A 542 18.25 21.41 -0.57
N ASN A 543 18.57 22.53 -1.19
CA ASN A 543 18.87 23.76 -0.48
C ASN A 543 17.63 24.27 0.27
N THR A 544 17.80 24.81 1.46
CA THR A 544 16.69 25.37 2.28
C THR A 544 16.03 26.58 1.61
N THR A 545 16.73 27.23 0.67
CA THR A 545 16.24 28.38 -0.11
C THR A 545 15.52 27.99 -1.39
N ALA A 546 15.48 26.69 -1.72
CA ALA A 546 14.76 26.19 -2.89
C ALA A 546 13.27 26.49 -2.77
N GLN A 547 12.64 26.78 -3.89
CA GLN A 547 11.21 27.10 -3.97
C GLN A 547 10.46 26.01 -4.74
N ALA A 548 9.15 25.88 -4.49
CA ALA A 548 8.31 25.03 -5.31
C ALA A 548 8.37 25.47 -6.78
N GLY A 549 8.60 24.50 -7.67
CA GLY A 549 8.79 24.73 -9.09
C GLY A 549 10.25 24.94 -9.51
N ASP A 550 11.20 25.03 -8.58
CA ASP A 550 12.61 24.97 -8.93
C ASP A 550 12.93 23.62 -9.56
N VAL A 551 13.71 23.65 -10.64
CA VAL A 551 14.00 22.46 -11.44
C VAL A 551 15.41 21.95 -11.14
N ILE A 552 15.53 20.65 -10.96
CA ILE A 552 16.81 19.95 -10.84
C ILE A 552 16.99 19.08 -12.06
N CYS A 553 18.00 19.35 -12.87
CA CYS A 553 18.28 18.62 -14.12
C CYS A 553 19.53 17.77 -14.00
N VAL A 554 19.44 16.53 -14.44
CA VAL A 554 20.55 15.57 -14.51
C VAL A 554 20.80 15.23 -15.98
N ASN A 555 22.05 15.46 -16.44
CA ASN A 555 22.49 15.07 -17.77
C ASN A 555 23.56 13.99 -17.64
N ALA A 556 23.28 12.81 -18.12
CA ALA A 556 24.17 11.66 -18.00
C ALA A 556 24.68 11.21 -19.38
N THR A 557 25.92 10.73 -19.42
CA THR A 557 26.57 10.19 -20.61
C THR A 557 27.39 8.95 -20.25
N VAL A 558 27.26 7.88 -21.04
CA VAL A 558 28.05 6.65 -20.92
C VAL A 558 28.94 6.54 -22.15
N THR A 559 30.17 6.09 -21.95
CA THR A 559 31.11 5.73 -23.04
C THR A 559 31.57 4.28 -22.88
N PRO A 560 32.06 3.61 -23.94
CA PRO A 560 32.31 4.10 -25.31
C PRO A 560 31.00 4.18 -26.12
N ILE A 561 30.98 5.14 -27.08
CA ILE A 561 29.85 5.31 -28.00
C ILE A 561 30.16 4.54 -29.32
N SER A 562 31.43 4.52 -29.72
CA SER A 562 31.85 3.81 -30.94
C SER A 562 31.78 2.31 -30.72
N GLY A 563 31.06 1.59 -31.57
CA GLY A 563 30.85 0.14 -31.48
C GLY A 563 29.65 -0.27 -30.66
N ASP A 564 28.94 0.71 -30.09
CA ASP A 564 27.68 0.51 -29.37
C ASP A 564 26.54 0.19 -30.33
N ASN A 565 25.72 -0.79 -29.99
CA ASN A 565 24.57 -1.22 -30.81
C ASN A 565 23.46 -0.19 -30.86
N ASN A 566 23.37 0.69 -29.84
CA ASN A 566 22.35 1.73 -29.74
C ASN A 566 22.90 3.03 -29.12
N PRO A 567 23.76 3.77 -29.87
CA PRO A 567 24.43 4.96 -29.31
C PRO A 567 23.48 6.10 -28.89
N ILE A 568 22.20 6.01 -29.21
CA ILE A 568 21.20 7.02 -28.83
C ILE A 568 20.94 6.96 -27.31
N ASN A 569 21.03 5.81 -26.68
CA ASN A 569 20.78 5.67 -25.23
C ASN A 569 22.02 5.98 -24.38
N ASN A 570 23.19 6.27 -24.99
CA ASN A 570 24.38 6.65 -24.24
C ASN A 570 24.26 8.01 -23.55
N THR A 571 23.31 8.82 -23.95
CA THR A 571 23.03 10.11 -23.31
C THR A 571 21.58 10.20 -22.86
N TYR A 572 21.35 10.70 -21.67
CA TYR A 572 20.00 10.87 -21.13
C TYR A 572 19.92 12.10 -20.23
N THR A 573 18.86 12.90 -20.43
CA THR A 573 18.55 14.06 -19.60
C THR A 573 17.22 13.84 -18.92
N PHE A 574 17.17 14.07 -17.61
CA PHE A 574 15.95 14.02 -16.84
C PHE A 574 15.93 15.18 -15.84
N CYS A 575 14.78 15.85 -15.73
CA CYS A 575 14.59 16.92 -14.77
C CYS A 575 13.37 16.61 -13.89
N TYR A 576 13.46 17.01 -12.63
CA TYR A 576 12.40 16.88 -11.63
C TYR A 576 12.26 18.17 -10.83
N ASN A 577 11.08 18.38 -10.24
CA ASN A 577 10.73 19.65 -9.60
C ASN A 577 10.82 19.54 -8.08
N VAL A 578 11.21 20.66 -7.44
CA VAL A 578 11.05 20.84 -5.99
C VAL A 578 9.60 21.18 -5.71
N VAL A 579 8.98 20.54 -4.71
CA VAL A 579 7.58 20.76 -4.32
C VAL A 579 7.42 21.16 -2.88
N ASN A 580 6.33 21.87 -2.54
CA ASN A 580 6.09 22.39 -1.18
C ASN A 580 4.96 21.69 -0.44
N SER A 581 4.10 20.91 -1.09
CA SER A 581 2.98 20.22 -0.44
C SER A 581 3.07 18.73 -0.65
N TYR A 582 2.73 17.99 0.40
CA TYR A 582 2.88 16.55 0.46
C TYR A 582 1.62 15.85 -0.03
N ASP A 583 1.60 15.39 -1.28
CA ASP A 583 0.80 14.24 -1.70
C ASP A 583 1.76 13.18 -2.23
N PRO A 584 1.99 12.10 -1.50
CA PRO A 584 2.93 11.06 -1.91
C PRO A 584 2.43 10.20 -3.07
N ASN A 585 1.17 10.37 -3.45
CA ASN A 585 0.52 9.63 -4.53
C ASN A 585 0.36 10.55 -5.74
N ILE A 586 1.45 10.77 -6.45
CA ILE A 586 1.57 11.77 -7.50
C ILE A 586 1.99 11.13 -8.84
N LYS A 587 1.57 11.78 -9.93
CA LYS A 587 2.06 11.47 -11.27
C LYS A 587 2.84 12.67 -11.81
N GLU A 588 4.01 12.39 -12.36
CA GLU A 588 4.88 13.39 -12.99
C GLU A 588 5.07 13.07 -14.48
N THR A 589 5.38 14.07 -15.26
CA THR A 589 5.74 13.92 -16.68
C THR A 589 6.93 14.78 -17.04
N TYR A 590 7.76 14.28 -17.95
CA TYR A 590 8.89 15.02 -18.50
C TYR A 590 9.08 14.68 -19.99
N PRO A 591 9.30 15.69 -20.87
CA PRO A 591 9.10 17.12 -20.61
C PRO A 591 7.60 17.50 -20.54
N GLU A 592 7.24 18.47 -19.70
CA GLU A 592 5.88 19.03 -19.64
C GLU A 592 5.57 19.91 -20.85
N ASN A 593 6.56 20.70 -21.27
CA ASN A 593 6.43 21.65 -22.37
C ASN A 593 7.41 21.30 -23.47
N VAL A 594 6.92 21.24 -24.70
CA VAL A 594 7.70 20.86 -25.87
C VAL A 594 7.54 21.87 -27.01
N GLN A 595 8.48 21.88 -27.95
CA GLN A 595 8.43 22.70 -29.16
C GLN A 595 7.51 22.05 -30.19
N PRO A 596 6.95 22.83 -31.15
CA PRO A 596 6.23 22.26 -32.27
C PRO A 596 7.07 21.26 -33.08
N GLY A 597 6.47 20.14 -33.46
CA GLY A 597 7.15 19.05 -34.13
C GLY A 597 7.95 18.12 -33.24
N PHE A 598 7.74 18.18 -31.91
CA PHE A 598 8.32 17.23 -30.96
C PHE A 598 7.91 15.79 -31.29
N ASN A 599 8.90 14.91 -31.42
CA ASN A 599 8.73 13.48 -31.76
C ASN A 599 9.59 12.55 -30.88
N ASP A 600 10.07 13.07 -29.74
CA ASP A 600 10.88 12.33 -28.78
C ASP A 600 10.02 11.81 -27.62
N TRP A 601 10.65 11.24 -26.61
CA TRP A 601 10.02 10.56 -25.50
C TRP A 601 9.32 11.51 -24.51
N LEU A 602 8.09 11.18 -24.15
CA LEU A 602 7.42 11.69 -22.98
C LEU A 602 7.53 10.63 -21.88
N THR A 603 8.18 10.97 -20.78
CA THR A 603 8.41 10.08 -19.64
C THR A 603 7.39 10.41 -18.55
N TYR A 604 6.75 9.39 -18.02
CA TYR A 604 5.80 9.47 -16.91
C TYR A 604 6.33 8.69 -15.71
N THR A 605 6.22 9.27 -14.52
CA THR A 605 6.51 8.59 -13.25
C THR A 605 5.28 8.65 -12.35
N ILE A 606 4.84 7.50 -11.88
CA ILE A 606 3.76 7.40 -10.89
C ILE A 606 4.41 6.99 -9.58
N HIS A 607 4.32 7.85 -8.57
CA HIS A 607 4.73 7.57 -7.20
C HIS A 607 3.53 7.17 -6.35
N PHE A 608 3.75 6.25 -5.42
CA PHE A 608 2.76 5.85 -4.44
C PHE A 608 3.41 5.62 -3.08
N GLN A 609 2.67 5.92 -2.01
CA GLN A 609 3.11 5.66 -0.64
C GLN A 609 1.96 5.09 0.19
N ASN A 610 2.25 4.07 0.97
CA ASN A 610 1.32 3.56 1.96
C ASN A 610 1.32 4.47 3.19
N THR A 611 0.34 5.34 3.29
CA THR A 611 0.09 6.24 4.43
C THR A 611 -0.94 5.68 5.42
N GLY A 612 -1.30 4.39 5.28
CA GLY A 612 -2.17 3.66 6.20
C GLY A 612 -1.51 3.39 7.55
N ASN A 613 -2.03 2.42 8.26
CA ASN A 613 -1.55 1.97 9.59
C ASN A 613 -1.16 0.49 9.62
N ALA A 614 -1.07 -0.13 8.45
CA ALA A 614 -0.66 -1.52 8.26
C ALA A 614 0.01 -1.68 6.89
N PRO A 615 0.85 -2.72 6.68
CA PRO A 615 1.43 -3.01 5.38
C PRO A 615 0.36 -3.22 4.30
N ALA A 616 0.56 -2.67 3.12
CA ALA A 616 -0.26 -2.97 1.95
C ALA A 616 0.27 -4.22 1.26
N PHE A 617 -0.58 -5.20 1.03
CA PHE A 617 -0.19 -6.49 0.45
C PHE A 617 -0.05 -6.41 -1.06
N ASN A 618 -0.96 -5.69 -1.72
CA ASN A 618 -0.99 -5.54 -3.17
C ASN A 618 -1.20 -4.09 -3.56
N ILE A 619 -0.55 -3.67 -4.63
CA ILE A 619 -0.82 -2.37 -5.23
C ILE A 619 -1.14 -2.57 -6.71
N ARG A 620 -2.16 -1.89 -7.17
CA ARG A 620 -2.52 -1.84 -8.59
C ARG A 620 -2.59 -0.39 -9.04
N LEU A 621 -1.93 -0.10 -10.14
CA LEU A 621 -2.04 1.17 -10.85
C LEU A 621 -2.86 0.94 -12.11
N ALA A 622 -3.80 1.83 -12.39
CA ALA A 622 -4.53 1.86 -13.65
C ALA A 622 -4.37 3.25 -14.27
N ASP A 623 -3.93 3.31 -15.49
CA ASP A 623 -3.59 4.54 -16.18
C ASP A 623 -4.16 4.53 -17.59
N THR A 624 -5.08 5.45 -17.88
CA THR A 624 -5.68 5.55 -19.20
C THR A 624 -4.90 6.55 -20.04
N LEU A 625 -4.10 6.01 -20.94
CA LEU A 625 -3.20 6.79 -21.80
C LEU A 625 -3.98 7.61 -22.84
N ASP A 626 -3.56 8.85 -23.05
CA ASP A 626 -4.17 9.76 -24.01
C ASP A 626 -4.08 9.23 -25.45
N ALA A 627 -5.10 9.47 -26.25
CA ALA A 627 -5.19 9.02 -27.64
C ALA A 627 -4.09 9.57 -28.57
N MET A 628 -3.42 10.67 -28.17
CA MET A 628 -2.28 11.24 -28.90
C MET A 628 -0.95 10.61 -28.54
N LEU A 629 -0.92 9.65 -27.64
CA LEU A 629 0.26 8.83 -27.37
C LEU A 629 0.34 7.65 -28.35
N ASP A 630 1.52 7.37 -28.82
CA ASP A 630 1.79 6.22 -29.71
C ASP A 630 2.08 4.99 -28.86
N LEU A 631 1.08 4.15 -28.70
CA LEU A 631 1.12 2.98 -27.82
C LEU A 631 2.14 1.92 -28.30
N GLU A 632 2.47 1.89 -29.59
CA GLU A 632 3.49 0.96 -30.12
C GLU A 632 4.90 1.29 -29.59
N THR A 633 5.11 2.52 -29.15
CA THR A 633 6.37 3.00 -28.58
C THR A 633 6.48 2.82 -27.08
N PHE A 634 5.45 2.27 -26.39
CA PHE A 634 5.43 2.14 -24.95
C PHE A 634 6.63 1.35 -24.42
N GLN A 635 7.34 1.92 -23.44
CA GLN A 635 8.49 1.30 -22.79
C GLN A 635 8.45 1.56 -21.29
N VAL A 636 8.61 0.50 -20.49
CA VAL A 636 8.89 0.61 -19.06
C VAL A 636 10.38 0.75 -18.88
N ILE A 637 10.80 1.77 -18.14
CA ILE A 637 12.22 2.12 -17.98
C ILE A 637 12.73 1.98 -16.54
N ASN A 638 11.83 2.01 -15.54
CA ASN A 638 12.21 1.82 -14.14
C ASN A 638 11.00 1.47 -13.26
N TYR A 639 11.25 0.81 -12.14
CA TYR A 639 10.27 0.52 -11.10
C TYR A 639 10.96 0.22 -9.76
N SER A 640 10.24 0.44 -8.67
CA SER A 640 10.75 0.23 -7.30
C SER A 640 10.66 -1.22 -6.84
N HIS A 641 9.63 -1.94 -7.26
CA HIS A 641 9.30 -3.29 -6.82
C HIS A 641 8.91 -4.16 -8.00
N GLN A 642 9.05 -5.48 -7.84
CA GLN A 642 8.64 -6.43 -8.86
C GLN A 642 7.17 -6.24 -9.20
N ASN A 643 6.83 -6.27 -10.47
CA ASN A 643 5.50 -5.94 -10.97
C ASN A 643 5.13 -6.77 -12.19
N LEU A 644 3.86 -6.70 -12.55
CA LEU A 644 3.27 -7.24 -13.76
C LEU A 644 2.64 -6.09 -14.54
N ILE A 645 2.93 -6.02 -15.84
CA ILE A 645 2.51 -4.93 -16.70
C ILE A 645 1.69 -5.47 -17.85
N ASP A 646 0.54 -4.83 -18.05
CA ASP A 646 -0.40 -5.14 -19.12
C ASP A 646 -0.91 -3.83 -19.73
N LEU A 647 -0.73 -3.69 -21.05
CA LEU A 647 -1.28 -2.60 -21.82
C LEU A 647 -2.30 -3.17 -22.81
N THR A 648 -3.58 -3.00 -22.49
CA THR A 648 -4.69 -3.46 -23.32
C THR A 648 -5.50 -2.26 -23.83
N GLY A 649 -5.58 -2.10 -25.14
CA GLY A 649 -6.07 -0.87 -25.74
C GLY A 649 -5.21 0.31 -25.29
N ASN A 650 -5.81 1.34 -24.69
CA ASN A 650 -5.09 2.48 -24.13
C ASN A 650 -5.03 2.46 -22.58
N VAL A 651 -5.31 1.33 -21.94
CA VAL A 651 -5.27 1.20 -20.48
C VAL A 651 -4.02 0.43 -20.07
N LEU A 652 -3.13 1.13 -19.39
CA LEU A 652 -1.96 0.55 -18.73
C LEU A 652 -2.37 0.08 -17.33
N ASN A 653 -2.22 -1.21 -17.06
CA ASN A 653 -2.33 -1.78 -15.73
C ASN A 653 -0.94 -2.21 -15.25
N VAL A 654 -0.58 -1.77 -14.05
CA VAL A 654 0.63 -2.22 -13.37
C VAL A 654 0.23 -2.79 -12.02
N ARG A 655 0.67 -3.99 -11.71
CA ARG A 655 0.34 -4.69 -10.48
C ARG A 655 1.60 -5.05 -9.74
N PHE A 656 1.60 -4.84 -8.45
CA PHE A 656 2.67 -5.22 -7.53
C PHE A 656 2.09 -6.27 -6.56
N PRO A 657 2.03 -7.55 -6.97
CA PRO A 657 1.47 -8.59 -6.14
C PRO A 657 2.41 -8.90 -4.98
N ASN A 658 1.82 -9.10 -3.79
CA ASN A 658 2.55 -9.43 -2.56
C ASN A 658 3.71 -8.47 -2.24
N ILE A 659 3.55 -7.20 -2.54
CA ILE A 659 4.58 -6.17 -2.34
C ILE A 659 4.91 -5.98 -0.84
N GLN A 660 3.95 -6.20 0.06
CA GLN A 660 4.04 -6.00 1.51
C GLN A 660 4.63 -4.64 1.87
N LEU A 661 4.15 -3.60 1.21
CA LEU A 661 4.64 -2.25 1.37
C LEU A 661 4.34 -1.74 2.78
N PRO A 662 5.34 -1.53 3.66
CA PRO A 662 5.10 -1.08 5.03
C PRO A 662 4.38 0.26 5.06
N ASP A 663 3.72 0.57 6.16
CA ASP A 663 3.14 1.89 6.37
C ASP A 663 4.21 2.94 6.67
N SER A 664 3.89 4.20 6.38
CA SER A 664 4.83 5.32 6.51
C SER A 664 5.22 5.64 7.96
N THR A 665 4.43 5.19 8.95
CA THR A 665 4.73 5.39 10.37
C THR A 665 5.73 4.36 10.88
N THR A 666 5.65 3.14 10.38
CA THR A 666 6.55 2.04 10.73
C THR A 666 7.88 2.13 9.98
N ASN A 667 7.85 2.40 8.68
CA ASN A 667 9.04 2.54 7.83
C ASN A 667 8.80 3.55 6.71
N SER A 668 9.04 4.81 6.96
CA SER A 668 8.78 5.90 6.01
C SER A 668 9.52 5.71 4.67
N ALA A 669 10.78 5.30 4.68
CA ALA A 669 11.55 5.10 3.45
C ALA A 669 11.11 3.87 2.67
N GLY A 670 10.73 2.78 3.35
CA GLY A 670 10.26 1.55 2.73
C GLY A 670 8.81 1.59 2.28
N SER A 671 8.03 2.60 2.71
CA SER A 671 6.61 2.73 2.37
C SER A 671 6.34 3.32 0.99
N ILE A 672 7.39 3.68 0.24
CA ILE A 672 7.31 4.38 -1.05
C ILE A 672 7.59 3.39 -2.19
N GLY A 673 6.79 3.49 -3.25
CA GLY A 673 7.05 2.82 -4.51
C GLY A 673 6.82 3.72 -5.71
N PHE A 674 7.28 3.29 -6.86
CA PHE A 674 7.07 3.99 -8.13
C PHE A 674 7.16 3.06 -9.33
N ILE A 675 6.62 3.54 -10.46
CA ILE A 675 6.90 3.05 -11.81
C ILE A 675 7.21 4.22 -12.73
N GLN A 676 8.16 4.03 -13.64
CA GLN A 676 8.52 4.99 -14.67
C GLN A 676 8.43 4.33 -16.05
N TYR A 677 7.71 4.95 -16.94
CA TYR A 677 7.52 4.50 -18.32
C TYR A 677 7.57 5.69 -19.29
N ARG A 678 7.76 5.40 -20.58
CA ARG A 678 7.80 6.43 -21.63
C ARG A 678 7.10 5.99 -22.90
N LEU A 679 6.59 6.95 -23.63
CA LEU A 679 6.01 6.80 -24.95
C LEU A 679 6.36 8.02 -25.82
N LYS A 680 6.27 7.85 -27.14
CA LYS A 680 6.32 8.99 -28.06
C LYS A 680 4.92 9.51 -28.35
N PRO A 681 4.76 10.79 -28.63
CA PRO A 681 3.49 11.30 -29.15
C PRO A 681 3.31 10.88 -30.60
N LYS A 682 2.06 10.75 -31.05
CA LYS A 682 1.75 10.58 -32.46
C LYS A 682 2.12 11.83 -33.26
N ALA A 683 2.53 11.67 -34.50
CA ALA A 683 2.83 12.78 -35.40
C ALA A 683 1.63 13.73 -35.63
N THR A 684 0.41 13.28 -35.33
CA THR A 684 -0.83 14.07 -35.40
C THR A 684 -1.05 14.96 -34.16
N TRP A 685 -0.22 14.87 -33.13
CA TRP A 685 -0.31 15.74 -31.96
C TRP A 685 0.17 17.15 -32.31
N VAL A 686 -0.77 18.08 -32.35
CA VAL A 686 -0.55 19.48 -32.66
C VAL A 686 -1.26 20.40 -31.68
N ALA A 687 -0.73 21.60 -31.47
CA ALA A 687 -1.39 22.61 -30.65
C ALA A 687 -2.77 23.01 -31.25
N PRO A 688 -3.77 23.31 -30.43
CA PRO A 688 -3.71 23.52 -28.97
C PRO A 688 -4.00 22.27 -28.12
N TYR A 689 -3.98 21.06 -28.70
CA TYR A 689 -4.28 19.84 -27.96
C TYR A 689 -3.22 19.59 -26.89
N GLN A 690 -3.66 19.34 -25.66
CA GLN A 690 -2.81 18.95 -24.54
C GLN A 690 -2.98 17.46 -24.24
N ILE A 691 -1.89 16.73 -24.18
CA ILE A 691 -1.91 15.35 -23.72
C ILE A 691 -2.14 15.38 -22.21
N LYS A 692 -3.22 14.70 -21.77
CA LYS A 692 -3.64 14.62 -20.38
C LYS A 692 -3.49 13.20 -19.89
N ASN A 693 -2.93 13.04 -18.70
CA ASN A 693 -2.74 11.71 -18.16
C ASN A 693 -2.93 11.68 -16.64
N THR A 694 -3.81 10.77 -16.15
CA THR A 694 -4.17 10.62 -14.73
C THR A 694 -4.17 9.17 -14.38
N ALA A 695 -3.49 8.81 -13.28
CA ALA A 695 -3.44 7.44 -12.80
C ALA A 695 -4.30 7.24 -11.54
N TYR A 696 -4.73 5.99 -11.35
CA TYR A 696 -5.50 5.51 -10.21
C TYR A 696 -4.65 4.49 -9.45
N ILE A 697 -4.43 4.72 -8.16
CA ILE A 697 -3.60 3.87 -7.30
C ILE A 697 -4.51 3.15 -6.32
N TYR A 698 -4.49 1.83 -6.36
CA TYR A 698 -5.27 0.97 -5.47
C TYR A 698 -4.34 0.31 -4.47
N PHE A 699 -4.55 0.54 -3.19
CA PHE A 699 -3.90 -0.15 -2.09
C PHE A 699 -4.83 -1.24 -1.59
N ASP A 700 -4.50 -2.50 -1.84
CA ASP A 700 -5.33 -3.65 -1.52
C ASP A 700 -6.78 -3.46 -2.02
N TYR A 701 -7.73 -3.32 -1.10
CA TYR A 701 -9.18 -3.25 -1.33
C TYR A 701 -9.75 -1.85 -1.22
N ASN A 702 -8.90 -0.87 -0.99
CA ASN A 702 -9.37 0.50 -0.78
C ASN A 702 -9.85 1.12 -2.10
N ALA A 703 -10.70 2.13 -1.97
CA ALA A 703 -11.04 2.97 -3.11
C ALA A 703 -9.75 3.59 -3.70
N PRO A 704 -9.68 3.79 -5.02
CA PRO A 704 -8.47 4.30 -5.63
C PRO A 704 -8.12 5.69 -5.14
N ILE A 705 -6.83 5.89 -4.91
CA ILE A 705 -6.25 7.23 -4.81
C ILE A 705 -6.02 7.72 -6.22
N VAL A 706 -6.56 8.88 -6.55
CA VAL A 706 -6.41 9.49 -7.88
C VAL A 706 -5.25 10.46 -7.85
N THR A 707 -4.28 10.30 -8.75
CA THR A 707 -3.15 11.22 -8.85
C THR A 707 -3.59 12.58 -9.40
N ASN A 708 -2.71 13.57 -9.34
CA ASN A 708 -2.86 14.75 -10.20
C ASN A 708 -2.88 14.34 -11.67
N THR A 709 -3.46 15.19 -12.51
CA THR A 709 -3.39 15.06 -13.98
C THR A 709 -2.13 15.73 -14.50
N THR A 710 -1.26 14.98 -15.17
CA THR A 710 -0.13 15.56 -15.91
C THR A 710 -0.59 16.15 -17.23
N LEU A 711 0.11 17.21 -17.66
CA LEU A 711 -0.16 17.91 -18.91
C LEU A 711 1.13 18.00 -19.73
N ASN A 712 1.12 17.49 -20.96
CA ASN A 712 2.17 17.80 -21.92
C ASN A 712 1.62 18.81 -22.95
N THR A 713 2.31 19.91 -23.14
CA THR A 713 1.83 21.06 -23.92
C THR A 713 2.84 21.45 -24.98
N ILE A 714 2.37 21.64 -26.20
CA ILE A 714 3.17 22.24 -27.28
C ILE A 714 3.19 23.75 -27.06
N LEU A 715 4.38 24.31 -26.85
CA LEU A 715 4.58 25.76 -26.72
C LEU A 715 4.40 26.42 -28.11
N ILE A 716 3.31 27.11 -28.27
CA ILE A 716 3.17 27.98 -29.46
C ILE A 716 4.03 29.23 -29.20
N PRO A 717 5.00 29.54 -30.04
CA PRO A 717 5.80 30.75 -29.87
C PRO A 717 4.99 31.98 -30.26
N THR A 718 3.99 32.32 -29.46
CA THR A 718 3.25 33.59 -29.54
C THR A 718 3.60 34.37 -28.29
N GLY A 719 4.14 35.58 -28.47
CA GLY A 719 4.61 36.46 -27.45
C GLY A 719 3.83 36.45 -26.13
N LEU A 720 4.48 36.00 -25.13
CA LEU A 720 4.33 36.31 -23.71
C LEU A 720 2.92 36.48 -23.14
N LYS A 721 2.41 35.37 -22.49
CA LYS A 721 1.76 35.50 -21.18
C LYS A 721 2.25 34.37 -20.26
N LYS A 722 3.07 34.75 -19.29
CA LYS A 722 3.49 33.86 -18.21
C LYS A 722 2.24 33.47 -17.42
N GLN A 723 1.85 32.22 -17.51
CA GLN A 723 0.77 31.67 -16.67
C GLN A 723 1.32 31.57 -15.26
N THR A 724 0.71 32.26 -14.31
CA THR A 724 1.07 32.18 -12.88
C THR A 724 0.32 31.00 -12.26
N GLU A 725 1.04 30.07 -11.66
CA GLU A 725 0.41 29.05 -10.82
C GLU A 725 -0.36 29.69 -9.67
N THR A 726 -1.63 29.32 -9.53
CA THR A 726 -2.44 29.77 -8.40
C THR A 726 -2.20 28.81 -7.25
N VAL A 727 -1.63 29.30 -6.17
CA VAL A 727 -1.53 28.53 -4.92
C VAL A 727 -2.93 28.34 -4.35
N MET A 728 -3.34 27.11 -4.19
CA MET A 728 -4.65 26.72 -3.65
C MET A 728 -4.49 26.00 -2.32
N ASN A 729 -5.07 26.55 -1.26
CA ASN A 729 -5.27 25.83 0.01
C ASN A 729 -6.68 25.26 0.07
N LEU A 730 -6.79 24.02 0.50
CA LEU A 730 -8.05 23.28 0.60
C LEU A 730 -8.18 22.70 2.00
N TYR A 731 -9.20 23.13 2.75
CA TYR A 731 -9.43 22.67 4.12
C TYR A 731 -10.90 22.81 4.57
N PRO A 732 -11.37 21.93 5.47
CA PRO A 732 -10.71 20.71 5.87
C PRO A 732 -10.68 19.69 4.73
N ASN A 733 -9.65 18.87 4.68
CA ASN A 733 -9.55 17.74 3.77
C ASN A 733 -8.82 16.58 4.49
N PRO A 734 -9.53 15.53 4.89
CA PRO A 734 -10.93 15.19 4.57
C PRO A 734 -11.97 16.18 5.09
N SER A 735 -13.09 16.26 4.38
CA SER A 735 -14.23 17.12 4.67
C SER A 735 -15.52 16.30 4.91
N ASN A 736 -16.42 16.81 5.74
CA ASN A 736 -17.76 16.23 5.93
C ASN A 736 -18.80 16.71 4.89
N GLY A 737 -18.34 17.39 3.83
CA GLY A 737 -19.19 17.94 2.77
C GLY A 737 -18.92 19.41 2.52
N ASN A 738 -18.65 20.22 3.53
CA ASN A 738 -18.30 21.62 3.39
C ASN A 738 -16.79 21.81 3.47
N PHE A 739 -16.21 22.48 2.50
CA PHE A 739 -14.77 22.75 2.46
C PHE A 739 -14.49 24.17 1.98
N THR A 740 -13.36 24.70 2.40
CA THR A 740 -12.90 26.03 2.02
C THR A 740 -11.77 25.91 1.04
N ILE A 741 -11.86 26.69 -0.02
CA ILE A 741 -10.79 26.93 -0.97
C ILE A 741 -10.27 28.34 -0.74
N GLU A 742 -8.97 28.45 -0.58
CA GLU A 742 -8.27 29.72 -0.46
C GLU A 742 -7.22 29.83 -1.56
N LEU A 743 -7.31 30.89 -2.34
CA LEU A 743 -6.46 31.17 -3.48
C LEU A 743 -5.67 32.44 -3.23
N ASN A 744 -4.47 32.52 -3.76
CA ASN A 744 -3.64 33.73 -3.70
C ASN A 744 -4.03 34.81 -4.73
N THR A 745 -5.17 34.64 -5.40
CA THR A 745 -5.68 35.59 -6.41
C THR A 745 -7.12 36.00 -6.08
N LYS A 746 -7.50 37.19 -6.52
CA LYS A 746 -8.86 37.71 -6.41
C LYS A 746 -9.58 37.72 -7.76
N GLU A 747 -8.97 37.15 -8.79
CA GLU A 747 -9.59 37.09 -10.11
C GLU A 747 -10.75 36.06 -10.11
N LYS A 748 -11.71 36.32 -10.99
CA LYS A 748 -12.82 35.40 -11.26
C LYS A 748 -12.31 34.10 -11.85
N GLN A 749 -12.61 32.99 -11.20
CA GLN A 749 -12.16 31.66 -11.63
C GLN A 749 -13.31 30.67 -11.62
N THR A 750 -13.22 29.65 -12.46
CA THR A 750 -14.18 28.55 -12.47
C THR A 750 -13.61 27.39 -11.68
N LEU A 751 -14.32 26.99 -10.63
CA LEU A 751 -14.11 25.79 -9.86
C LEU A 751 -14.92 24.65 -10.47
N GLN A 752 -14.29 23.52 -10.70
CA GLN A 752 -14.95 22.26 -11.03
C GLN A 752 -14.46 21.15 -10.09
N VAL A 753 -15.39 20.35 -9.58
CA VAL A 753 -15.11 19.15 -8.81
C VAL A 753 -15.52 17.95 -9.66
N PHE A 754 -14.58 17.05 -9.85
CA PHE A 754 -14.75 15.84 -10.63
C PHE A 754 -14.85 14.64 -9.71
N ASP A 755 -15.73 13.70 -10.00
CA ASP A 755 -15.74 12.38 -9.39
C ASP A 755 -14.60 11.50 -9.94
N ILE A 756 -14.49 10.26 -9.42
CA ILE A 756 -13.45 9.30 -9.82
C ILE A 756 -13.59 8.85 -11.29
N THR A 757 -14.73 9.09 -11.93
CA THR A 757 -14.98 8.74 -13.34
C THR A 757 -14.73 9.93 -14.27
N GLY A 758 -14.34 11.09 -13.72
CA GLY A 758 -14.07 12.31 -14.48
C GLY A 758 -15.30 13.17 -14.78
N ASN A 759 -16.46 12.85 -14.22
CA ASN A 759 -17.66 13.68 -14.37
C ASN A 759 -17.59 14.88 -13.45
N VAL A 760 -18.02 16.03 -13.95
CA VAL A 760 -18.17 17.24 -13.13
C VAL A 760 -19.38 17.07 -12.22
N VAL A 761 -19.15 16.97 -10.91
CA VAL A 761 -20.19 16.81 -9.88
C VAL A 761 -20.55 18.12 -9.18
N LEU A 762 -19.68 19.12 -9.29
CA LEU A 762 -19.94 20.49 -8.85
C LEU A 762 -19.17 21.44 -9.73
N SER A 763 -19.84 22.54 -10.17
CA SER A 763 -19.19 23.62 -10.91
C SER A 763 -19.75 24.95 -10.44
N GLN A 764 -18.86 25.86 -10.04
CA GLN A 764 -19.25 27.22 -9.65
C GLN A 764 -18.15 28.22 -9.95
N THR A 765 -18.52 29.48 -10.03
CA THR A 765 -17.58 30.58 -10.18
C THR A 765 -17.17 31.11 -8.80
N ILE A 766 -15.88 31.31 -8.59
CA ILE A 766 -15.30 31.89 -7.37
C ILE A 766 -14.59 33.20 -7.71
N GLU A 767 -14.84 34.23 -6.93
CA GLU A 767 -14.37 35.62 -7.20
C GLU A 767 -13.53 36.19 -6.05
N ASN A 768 -13.47 35.50 -4.92
CA ASN A 768 -12.77 35.96 -3.73
C ASN A 768 -11.63 35.01 -3.38
N GLY A 769 -10.55 35.54 -2.81
CA GLY A 769 -9.40 34.72 -2.43
C GLY A 769 -9.72 33.58 -1.46
N LYS A 770 -10.85 33.63 -0.73
CA LYS A 770 -11.31 32.58 0.18
C LYS A 770 -12.81 32.32 -0.04
N THR A 771 -13.17 31.08 -0.38
CA THR A 771 -14.55 30.70 -0.67
C THR A 771 -14.88 29.38 0.03
N ILE A 772 -16.03 29.37 0.69
CA ILE A 772 -16.60 28.14 1.29
C ILE A 772 -17.47 27.48 0.22
N ILE A 773 -17.23 26.21 -0.01
CA ILE A 773 -17.93 25.40 -1.00
C ILE A 773 -18.87 24.43 -0.27
N ASP A 774 -20.13 24.47 -0.63
CA ASP A 774 -21.12 23.50 -0.17
C ASP A 774 -21.07 22.25 -1.08
N GLY A 775 -20.40 21.23 -0.62
CA GLY A 775 -20.38 19.90 -1.20
C GLY A 775 -21.21 18.89 -0.39
N SER A 776 -22.19 19.36 0.39
CA SER A 776 -23.04 18.50 1.26
C SER A 776 -23.82 17.44 0.47
N HIS A 777 -24.07 17.67 -0.81
CA HIS A 777 -24.70 16.72 -1.75
C HIS A 777 -23.76 15.65 -2.28
N LEU A 778 -22.43 15.83 -2.16
CA LEU A 778 -21.44 14.84 -2.62
C LEU A 778 -21.41 13.64 -1.68
N ALA A 779 -21.34 12.43 -2.22
CA ALA A 779 -21.21 11.21 -1.45
C ALA A 779 -19.82 11.12 -0.78
N SER A 780 -19.66 10.26 0.22
CA SER A 780 -18.33 9.93 0.74
C SER A 780 -17.47 9.35 -0.38
N GLY A 781 -16.28 9.90 -0.59
CA GLY A 781 -15.42 9.51 -1.70
C GLY A 781 -14.30 10.50 -1.96
N ILE A 782 -13.56 10.22 -3.04
CA ILE A 782 -12.45 11.04 -3.50
C ILE A 782 -12.89 11.80 -4.73
N TYR A 783 -12.54 13.08 -4.76
CA TYR A 783 -12.87 14.02 -5.83
C TYR A 783 -11.61 14.79 -6.24
N ASN A 784 -11.56 15.20 -7.50
CA ASN A 784 -10.56 16.14 -8.01
C ASN A 784 -11.17 17.53 -8.14
N ILE A 785 -10.53 18.51 -7.52
CA ILE A 785 -10.84 19.93 -7.70
C ILE A 785 -9.93 20.51 -8.75
N ASN A 786 -10.53 21.12 -9.76
CA ASN A 786 -9.85 21.93 -10.77
C ASN A 786 -10.37 23.36 -10.69
N ILE A 787 -9.45 24.31 -10.61
CA ILE A 787 -9.77 25.75 -10.65
C ILE A 787 -9.09 26.36 -11.87
N LYS A 788 -9.88 27.02 -12.72
CA LYS A 788 -9.41 27.63 -13.95
C LYS A 788 -9.77 29.11 -13.98
N GLY A 789 -8.76 29.96 -14.06
CA GLY A 789 -8.87 31.39 -14.35
C GLY A 789 -8.44 31.70 -15.78
N ASN A 790 -8.44 33.00 -16.16
CA ASN A 790 -8.01 33.43 -17.47
C ASN A 790 -6.56 33.11 -17.81
N ASN A 791 -5.68 33.08 -16.79
CA ASN A 791 -4.26 32.80 -16.93
C ASN A 791 -3.72 31.87 -15.82
N SER A 792 -4.58 31.15 -15.09
CA SER A 792 -4.19 30.33 -13.95
C SER A 792 -5.04 29.05 -13.85
N VAL A 793 -4.39 27.97 -13.46
CA VAL A 793 -5.03 26.68 -13.14
C VAL A 793 -4.48 26.15 -11.84
N ALA A 794 -5.34 25.61 -10.99
CA ALA A 794 -4.93 24.88 -9.79
C ALA A 794 -5.76 23.59 -9.67
N ASN A 795 -5.08 22.51 -9.29
CA ASN A 795 -5.71 21.20 -9.07
C ASN A 795 -5.44 20.73 -7.66
N LYS A 796 -6.44 20.16 -6.99
CA LYS A 796 -6.26 19.49 -5.70
C LYS A 796 -7.26 18.36 -5.50
N LYS A 797 -6.83 17.37 -4.76
CA LYS A 797 -7.65 16.25 -4.33
C LYS A 797 -8.49 16.65 -3.12
N LEU A 798 -9.77 16.33 -3.15
CA LEU A 798 -10.72 16.45 -2.04
C LEU A 798 -11.18 15.06 -1.61
N VAL A 799 -11.18 14.84 -0.30
CA VAL A 799 -11.75 13.63 0.31
C VAL A 799 -13.00 14.05 1.09
N ILE A 800 -14.13 13.45 0.76
CA ILE A 800 -15.38 13.60 1.51
C ILE A 800 -15.59 12.36 2.38
N VAL A 801 -15.81 12.60 3.66
CA VAL A 801 -16.12 11.57 4.67
C VAL A 801 -17.35 12.04 5.44
N LYS A 802 -18.49 11.38 5.23
CA LYS A 802 -19.74 11.61 5.94
C LYS A 802 -19.99 10.51 6.95
#